data_25514095249f800350bc1635b67f4842
#
_entry.id   25514095249f800350bc1635b67f4842
#
_cell.length_a   1.000
_cell.length_b   1.000
_cell.length_c   1.000
_cell.angle_alpha   90.00
_cell.angle_beta   90.00
_cell.angle_gamma   90.00
#
_symmetry.space_group_name_H-M   'P 1'
#
loop_
_entity.id
_entity.type
_entity.pdbx_description
1 polymer ?
#
loop_
_entity_poly.entity_id
_entity_poly.type
_entity_poly.pdbx_seq_one_letter_code
_entity_poly.pdbx_strand_id
1 'polypeptide(L)'
;MDPTTKLTKALLNNAHNPKLAWHLFKRILSLPISSNHRSQSIPIISRILIRSKMFNELDDLHQLLLNSPSLESSDSSLENLVTVLAKSGFFNKAISHFKSLRSNFPEKQPSIYLYNVLLKSCIRENRVELVSWLYKDMVLARVSPEAYTFNLLIGLLCDSGHLEDARELFDKMPARGCEPNEFTFGILVRGYCRAGLASKGLELLGQMRTMGILPNNVLYNTLISSFCKEGKTHDAEKLVDKMREDGLVPHVETFNSRISALCGSGKILEASRIFRDMQIDEELGLPHPNVITYKLMLMGFCKEGMLEEAKTLVDTMKRNANFINLESYNIWLLGLIRNGKLLEAWIVLKEMLGIGIEPDIYSYNIVMDGLCKNGMLSDARMLMGLMIRNGILPDTVTYSTLLHGYCSKGKVFEANNLLHEMISNNCSPNTYTCNVLLHSLWKEGRISEAENLLQKMNEKGYGVDTVTCNIIINALCNNGQLDKAIEIVNGMWTHGSAALGNLGNSFIGLVDDTISGKKCTPDLVTYSTIISGLCKAGRLDDAKKKFIEMMSKGLQPDSAIYDTFIHSFCREGKISSAFQVLKDMEKRGCNKTLQTYNSLILGLGSKNQIFELYGLIDEMREKGVSPDVCTYNHMLNCLCEGGRINDAPSVLDEMLQKGISPNISSFRILIKAFCKACDFKASHEVFEIALNVCGHKEALYTLMFNELLVGGKVAEAKELFETALDRSFDIGNFLYKDLIDRLCKDEKLEAASDVLHRLIDKGYQFDPASFMPVIDGFGKMGNKHVADELAERMMEMASESNKENKAYPNVKGHILRNKNKDAGNDWPIIVHRDDGSGIALKALKRVQKGWGQGSISSLQPQKLEFFDYWDGSG
;
A
#
# COMPACT_ATOMS: atom_id res chain seq x y z
N MET A 1 25.11 -60.63 5.98
CA MET A 1 24.40 -59.45 5.48
C MET A 1 23.75 -59.82 4.16
N ASP A 2 22.43 -59.80 4.15
CA ASP A 2 21.61 -60.14 2.98
C ASP A 2 22.02 -59.25 1.76
N PRO A 3 22.12 -59.84 0.55
CA PRO A 3 22.45 -59.09 -0.66
C PRO A 3 21.59 -57.86 -0.89
N THR A 4 20.36 -57.92 -0.35
CA THR A 4 19.33 -56.89 -0.47
C THR A 4 19.58 -55.65 0.40
N THR A 5 20.11 -55.80 1.61
CA THR A 5 20.53 -54.69 2.47
C THR A 5 21.74 -53.97 1.91
N LYS A 6 22.59 -54.69 1.13
CA LYS A 6 23.70 -54.05 0.39
C LYS A 6 23.21 -53.18 -0.78
N LEU A 7 22.16 -53.58 -1.46
CA LEU A 7 21.59 -52.84 -2.60
C LEU A 7 20.80 -51.60 -2.18
N THR A 8 20.05 -51.66 -1.08
CA THR A 8 19.39 -50.47 -0.52
C THR A 8 20.39 -49.47 0.04
N LYS A 9 21.49 -49.92 0.66
CA LYS A 9 22.63 -49.09 1.04
C LYS A 9 23.35 -48.49 -0.18
N ALA A 10 23.48 -49.26 -1.27
CA ALA A 10 24.06 -48.78 -2.50
C ALA A 10 23.22 -47.67 -3.15
N LEU A 11 21.86 -47.74 -3.09
CA LEU A 11 20.99 -46.67 -3.52
C LEU A 11 21.17 -45.37 -2.70
N LEU A 12 21.27 -45.50 -1.38
CA LEU A 12 21.49 -44.36 -0.48
C LEU A 12 22.89 -43.73 -0.69
N ASN A 13 23.92 -44.54 -0.84
CA ASN A 13 25.29 -44.06 -1.07
C ASN A 13 25.46 -43.36 -2.43
N ASN A 14 24.61 -43.68 -3.40
CA ASN A 14 24.61 -43.06 -4.74
C ASN A 14 23.51 -42.01 -4.92
N ALA A 15 22.97 -41.46 -3.83
CA ALA A 15 21.98 -40.40 -3.87
C ALA A 15 22.44 -39.11 -4.61
N HIS A 16 23.77 -38.91 -4.69
CA HIS A 16 24.38 -37.77 -5.40
C HIS A 16 24.42 -37.99 -6.93
N ASN A 17 24.26 -39.24 -7.41
CA ASN A 17 24.21 -39.55 -8.83
C ASN A 17 22.87 -40.21 -9.19
N PRO A 18 21.86 -39.42 -9.51
CA PRO A 18 20.51 -39.94 -9.67
C PRO A 18 20.34 -40.85 -10.89
N LYS A 19 21.14 -40.67 -11.96
CA LYS A 19 21.12 -41.57 -13.14
C LYS A 19 21.64 -42.96 -12.77
N LEU A 20 22.72 -43.02 -12.02
CA LEU A 20 23.27 -44.29 -11.54
C LEU A 20 22.29 -44.96 -10.55
N ALA A 21 21.68 -44.19 -9.64
CA ALA A 21 20.67 -44.71 -8.72
C ALA A 21 19.45 -45.31 -9.48
N TRP A 22 19.02 -44.64 -10.57
CA TRP A 22 17.95 -45.14 -11.43
C TRP A 22 18.33 -46.48 -12.12
N HIS A 23 19.53 -46.58 -12.67
CA HIS A 23 20.01 -47.83 -13.26
C HIS A 23 20.16 -48.95 -12.25
N LEU A 24 20.66 -48.65 -11.06
CA LEU A 24 20.73 -49.64 -9.97
C LEU A 24 19.34 -50.13 -9.55
N PHE A 25 18.38 -49.21 -9.51
CA PHE A 25 17.00 -49.57 -9.16
C PHE A 25 16.36 -50.47 -10.25
N LYS A 26 16.53 -50.17 -11.54
CA LYS A 26 16.07 -51.07 -12.66
C LYS A 26 16.66 -52.45 -12.54
N ARG A 27 17.95 -52.56 -12.11
CA ARG A 27 18.60 -53.86 -11.89
C ARG A 27 18.03 -54.58 -10.67
N ILE A 28 17.64 -53.86 -9.60
CA ILE A 28 16.95 -54.42 -8.42
C ILE A 28 15.60 -55.04 -8.86
N LEU A 29 14.85 -54.42 -9.72
CA LEU A 29 13.58 -54.89 -10.25
C LEU A 29 13.72 -56.20 -11.07
N SER A 30 14.83 -56.35 -11.80
CA SER A 30 15.09 -57.56 -12.62
C SER A 30 15.60 -58.76 -11.82
N LEU A 31 15.96 -58.62 -10.57
CA LEU A 31 16.44 -59.71 -9.75
C LEU A 31 15.27 -60.46 -9.02
N PRO A 32 15.36 -61.80 -8.82
CA PRO A 32 14.34 -62.54 -8.07
C PRO A 32 14.49 -62.28 -6.56
N ILE A 33 14.09 -61.10 -6.12
CA ILE A 33 14.17 -60.64 -4.75
C ILE A 33 12.77 -60.64 -4.11
N SER A 34 12.67 -60.90 -2.78
CA SER A 34 11.39 -60.91 -2.06
C SER A 34 10.66 -59.56 -2.20
N SER A 35 9.33 -59.61 -2.32
CA SER A 35 8.43 -58.46 -2.49
C SER A 35 8.65 -57.36 -1.44
N ASN A 36 9.01 -57.73 -0.21
CA ASN A 36 9.20 -56.80 0.91
C ASN A 36 10.41 -55.84 0.73
N HIS A 37 11.47 -56.27 0.08
CA HIS A 37 12.66 -55.44 -0.16
C HIS A 37 12.51 -54.54 -1.39
N ARG A 38 11.68 -54.96 -2.36
CA ARG A 38 11.31 -54.10 -3.47
C ARG A 38 10.50 -52.89 -2.97
N SER A 39 9.52 -53.11 -2.09
CA SER A 39 8.68 -52.03 -1.53
C SER A 39 9.47 -51.02 -0.72
N GLN A 40 10.53 -51.43 -0.01
CA GLN A 40 11.41 -50.52 0.76
C GLN A 40 12.32 -49.62 -0.12
N SER A 41 12.69 -50.10 -1.30
CA SER A 41 13.56 -49.32 -2.21
C SER A 41 12.82 -48.21 -2.99
N ILE A 42 11.51 -48.34 -3.19
CA ILE A 42 10.70 -47.42 -3.96
C ILE A 42 10.59 -46.01 -3.34
N PRO A 43 10.36 -45.82 -2.03
CA PRO A 43 10.37 -44.50 -1.42
C PRO A 43 11.73 -43.79 -1.52
N ILE A 44 12.82 -44.57 -1.50
CA ILE A 44 14.18 -44.04 -1.58
C ILE A 44 14.46 -43.50 -3.00
N ILE A 45 14.23 -44.35 -4.02
CA ILE A 45 14.44 -43.88 -5.40
C ILE A 45 13.51 -42.74 -5.81
N SER A 46 12.25 -42.77 -5.36
CA SER A 46 11.30 -41.69 -5.60
C SER A 46 11.81 -40.37 -5.05
N ARG A 47 12.35 -40.34 -3.81
CA ARG A 47 12.94 -39.14 -3.21
C ARG A 47 14.17 -38.67 -3.97
N ILE A 48 15.01 -39.57 -4.47
CA ILE A 48 16.21 -39.24 -5.26
C ILE A 48 15.78 -38.57 -6.60
N LEU A 49 14.85 -39.21 -7.32
CA LEU A 49 14.37 -38.72 -8.60
C LEU A 49 13.65 -37.35 -8.47
N ILE A 50 12.87 -37.17 -7.40
CA ILE A 50 12.17 -35.91 -7.11
C ILE A 50 13.17 -34.78 -6.80
N ARG A 51 14.19 -35.04 -5.96
CA ARG A 51 15.23 -34.04 -5.61
C ARG A 51 16.03 -33.60 -6.84
N SER A 52 16.29 -34.51 -7.76
CA SER A 52 17.01 -34.24 -9.01
C SER A 52 16.12 -33.77 -10.17
N LYS A 53 14.81 -33.59 -9.94
CA LYS A 53 13.82 -33.16 -10.94
C LYS A 53 13.75 -34.07 -12.19
N MET A 54 14.08 -35.36 -12.05
CA MET A 54 14.02 -36.36 -13.13
C MET A 54 12.59 -36.91 -13.27
N PHE A 55 11.72 -36.11 -13.89
CA PHE A 55 10.28 -36.40 -13.92
C PHE A 55 9.90 -37.47 -14.95
N ASN A 56 10.65 -37.63 -16.04
CA ASN A 56 10.42 -38.67 -17.04
C ASN A 56 10.65 -40.07 -16.43
N GLU A 57 11.75 -40.22 -15.71
CA GLU A 57 12.09 -41.48 -15.02
C GLU A 57 11.10 -41.77 -13.89
N LEU A 58 10.47 -40.77 -13.33
CA LEU A 58 9.44 -40.94 -12.30
C LEU A 58 8.10 -41.39 -12.91
N ASP A 59 7.76 -40.90 -14.10
CA ASP A 59 6.63 -41.36 -14.86
C ASP A 59 6.88 -42.80 -15.35
N ASP A 60 8.09 -43.16 -15.81
CA ASP A 60 8.51 -44.53 -16.10
C ASP A 60 8.38 -45.43 -14.87
N LEU A 61 8.79 -44.96 -13.69
CA LEU A 61 8.60 -45.72 -12.45
C LEU A 61 7.13 -46.01 -12.17
N HIS A 62 6.26 -45.05 -12.37
CA HIS A 62 4.83 -45.21 -12.21
C HIS A 62 4.27 -46.24 -13.17
N GLN A 63 4.63 -46.21 -14.46
CA GLN A 63 4.20 -47.19 -15.48
C GLN A 63 4.74 -48.60 -15.15
N LEU A 64 5.99 -48.72 -14.74
CA LEU A 64 6.56 -50.01 -14.32
C LEU A 64 5.81 -50.60 -13.13
N LEU A 65 5.35 -49.79 -12.19
CA LEU A 65 4.59 -50.24 -11.02
C LEU A 65 3.15 -50.62 -11.41
N LEU A 66 2.52 -49.94 -12.38
CA LEU A 66 1.19 -50.27 -12.90
C LEU A 66 1.18 -51.62 -13.67
N ASN A 67 2.25 -51.92 -14.43
CA ASN A 67 2.34 -53.09 -15.31
C ASN A 67 2.92 -54.35 -14.57
N SER A 68 3.24 -54.27 -13.28
CA SER A 68 3.81 -55.39 -12.53
C SER A 68 2.75 -56.41 -12.10
N PRO A 69 2.83 -57.72 -12.50
CA PRO A 69 1.79 -58.70 -12.24
C PRO A 69 1.78 -59.31 -10.79
N SER A 70 2.71 -59.00 -9.97
CA SER A 70 2.79 -59.46 -8.55
C SER A 70 2.08 -58.51 -7.58
N LEU A 71 0.80 -58.73 -7.41
CA LEU A 71 -0.20 -57.74 -7.06
C LEU A 71 -0.22 -57.21 -5.61
N GLU A 72 0.24 -57.89 -4.62
CA GLU A 72 0.07 -57.48 -3.21
C GLU A 72 1.10 -56.42 -2.70
N SER A 73 2.27 -56.33 -3.36
CA SER A 73 3.33 -55.42 -2.99
C SER A 73 3.43 -54.14 -3.86
N SER A 74 2.77 -54.15 -5.05
CA SER A 74 2.82 -53.02 -6.00
C SER A 74 1.94 -51.85 -5.55
N ASP A 75 0.84 -52.15 -4.84
CA ASP A 75 -0.15 -51.13 -4.44
C ASP A 75 0.37 -50.24 -3.32
N SER A 76 0.97 -50.79 -2.29
CA SER A 76 1.60 -50.00 -1.23
C SER A 76 2.76 -49.15 -1.80
N SER A 77 3.36 -49.62 -2.88
CA SER A 77 4.45 -48.96 -3.58
C SER A 77 3.98 -47.75 -4.40
N LEU A 78 2.85 -47.88 -5.09
CA LEU A 78 2.19 -46.77 -5.81
C LEU A 78 1.64 -45.72 -4.86
N GLU A 79 1.00 -46.11 -3.75
CA GLU A 79 0.57 -45.20 -2.70
C GLU A 79 1.75 -44.42 -2.08
N ASN A 80 2.88 -45.10 -1.85
CA ASN A 80 4.09 -44.46 -1.38
C ASN A 80 4.65 -43.43 -2.37
N LEU A 81 4.64 -43.73 -3.67
CA LEU A 81 5.07 -42.80 -4.72
C LEU A 81 4.21 -41.54 -4.72
N VAL A 82 2.88 -41.70 -4.74
CA VAL A 82 1.93 -40.57 -4.69
C VAL A 82 2.11 -39.75 -3.40
N THR A 83 2.30 -40.43 -2.28
CA THR A 83 2.55 -39.79 -0.98
C THR A 83 3.82 -38.93 -0.98
N VAL A 84 4.91 -39.46 -1.54
CA VAL A 84 6.20 -38.73 -1.60
C VAL A 84 6.06 -37.53 -2.53
N LEU A 85 5.40 -37.65 -3.68
CA LEU A 85 5.12 -36.56 -4.61
C LEU A 85 4.31 -35.43 -3.94
N ALA A 86 3.21 -35.80 -3.26
CA ALA A 86 2.36 -34.84 -2.57
C ALA A 86 3.11 -34.10 -1.45
N LYS A 87 3.94 -34.81 -0.65
CA LYS A 87 4.78 -34.20 0.41
C LYS A 87 5.90 -33.33 -0.14
N SER A 88 6.42 -33.62 -1.33
CA SER A 88 7.50 -32.86 -1.97
C SER A 88 7.00 -31.64 -2.75
N GLY A 89 5.70 -31.34 -2.76
CA GLY A 89 5.13 -30.17 -3.40
C GLY A 89 4.76 -30.34 -4.89
N PHE A 90 4.92 -31.54 -5.47
CA PHE A 90 4.54 -31.81 -6.88
C PHE A 90 3.10 -32.26 -6.99
N PHE A 91 2.19 -31.42 -6.53
CA PHE A 91 0.78 -31.71 -6.36
C PHE A 91 0.08 -32.21 -7.65
N ASN A 92 0.26 -31.51 -8.78
CA ASN A 92 -0.41 -31.88 -10.02
C ASN A 92 -0.04 -33.30 -10.49
N LYS A 93 1.24 -33.67 -10.36
CA LYS A 93 1.70 -35.03 -10.65
C LYS A 93 1.16 -36.06 -9.65
N ALA A 94 1.13 -35.70 -8.37
CA ALA A 94 0.55 -36.59 -7.35
C ALA A 94 -0.92 -36.91 -7.66
N ILE A 95 -1.72 -35.91 -8.02
CA ILE A 95 -3.14 -36.09 -8.39
C ILE A 95 -3.30 -36.89 -9.69
N SER A 96 -2.47 -36.66 -10.72
CA SER A 96 -2.52 -37.42 -11.97
C SER A 96 -2.20 -38.89 -11.73
N HIS A 97 -1.17 -39.20 -10.95
CA HIS A 97 -0.83 -40.56 -10.58
C HIS A 97 -1.89 -41.23 -9.69
N PHE A 98 -2.52 -40.49 -8.77
CA PHE A 98 -3.63 -40.99 -7.96
C PHE A 98 -4.85 -41.31 -8.81
N LYS A 99 -5.21 -40.44 -9.75
CA LYS A 99 -6.30 -40.71 -10.71
C LYS A 99 -6.03 -41.96 -11.56
N SER A 100 -4.79 -42.12 -12.06
CA SER A 100 -4.37 -43.33 -12.77
C SER A 100 -4.45 -44.58 -11.90
N LEU A 101 -4.07 -44.51 -10.62
CA LEU A 101 -4.22 -45.61 -9.66
C LEU A 101 -5.68 -45.99 -9.49
N ARG A 102 -6.58 -45.01 -9.30
CA ARG A 102 -8.02 -45.26 -9.13
C ARG A 102 -8.69 -45.80 -10.40
N SER A 103 -8.26 -45.38 -11.60
CA SER A 103 -8.81 -45.89 -12.85
C SER A 103 -8.40 -47.34 -13.17
N ASN A 104 -7.14 -47.71 -12.81
CA ASN A 104 -6.64 -49.07 -13.07
C ASN A 104 -7.04 -50.08 -11.98
N PHE A 105 -7.28 -49.60 -10.74
CA PHE A 105 -7.65 -50.47 -9.62
C PHE A 105 -8.88 -49.93 -8.85
N PRO A 106 -10.07 -49.91 -9.46
CA PRO A 106 -11.28 -49.31 -8.88
C PRO A 106 -11.80 -50.05 -7.63
N GLU A 107 -11.58 -51.34 -7.51
CA GLU A 107 -12.06 -52.18 -6.41
C GLU A 107 -11.16 -52.10 -5.16
N LYS A 108 -9.95 -51.59 -5.29
CA LYS A 108 -9.02 -51.46 -4.18
C LYS A 108 -9.26 -50.25 -3.32
N GLN A 109 -9.12 -50.44 -1.99
CA GLN A 109 -9.24 -49.37 -1.03
C GLN A 109 -7.88 -48.71 -0.78
N PRO A 110 -7.62 -47.49 -1.22
CA PRO A 110 -6.42 -46.76 -0.85
C PRO A 110 -6.39 -46.48 0.65
N SER A 111 -5.15 -46.32 1.20
CA SER A 111 -5.00 -46.04 2.63
C SER A 111 -5.56 -44.68 3.01
N ILE A 112 -6.17 -44.58 4.18
CA ILE A 112 -6.67 -43.32 4.75
C ILE A 112 -5.56 -42.27 4.86
N TYR A 113 -4.34 -42.75 5.15
CA TYR A 113 -3.16 -41.88 5.18
C TYR A 113 -2.88 -41.20 3.86
N LEU A 114 -3.02 -41.88 2.72
CA LEU A 114 -2.84 -41.32 1.40
C LEU A 114 -3.88 -40.23 1.13
N TYR A 115 -5.17 -40.50 1.41
CA TYR A 115 -6.23 -39.50 1.30
C TYR A 115 -5.95 -38.25 2.12
N ASN A 116 -5.55 -38.43 3.38
CA ASN A 116 -5.25 -37.32 4.28
C ASN A 116 -4.06 -36.47 3.79
N VAL A 117 -3.02 -37.10 3.22
CA VAL A 117 -1.89 -36.37 2.63
C VAL A 117 -2.30 -35.60 1.39
N LEU A 118 -3.14 -36.20 0.52
CA LEU A 118 -3.65 -35.53 -0.67
C LEU A 118 -4.59 -34.37 -0.30
N LEU A 119 -5.53 -34.59 0.63
CA LEU A 119 -6.41 -33.52 1.15
C LEU A 119 -5.61 -32.36 1.71
N LYS A 120 -4.63 -32.64 2.57
CA LYS A 120 -3.74 -31.60 3.13
C LYS A 120 -2.98 -30.84 2.03
N SER A 121 -2.55 -31.53 0.98
CA SER A 121 -1.85 -30.91 -0.14
C SER A 121 -2.80 -30.05 -0.99
N CYS A 122 -4.04 -30.51 -1.23
CA CYS A 122 -5.10 -29.75 -1.91
C CYS A 122 -5.43 -28.45 -1.16
N ILE A 123 -5.56 -28.54 0.17
CA ILE A 123 -5.86 -27.39 1.02
C ILE A 123 -4.72 -26.36 0.95
N ARG A 124 -3.46 -26.80 1.01
CA ARG A 124 -2.30 -25.93 0.89
C ARG A 124 -2.23 -25.20 -0.46
N GLU A 125 -2.64 -25.87 -1.56
CA GLU A 125 -2.67 -25.28 -2.91
C GLU A 125 -4.00 -24.56 -3.22
N ASN A 126 -4.88 -24.43 -2.24
CA ASN A 126 -6.20 -23.76 -2.33
C ASN A 126 -7.11 -24.34 -3.45
N ARG A 127 -7.10 -25.68 -3.62
CA ARG A 127 -7.87 -26.40 -4.66
C ARG A 127 -9.12 -27.04 -4.08
N VAL A 128 -10.13 -26.23 -3.73
CA VAL A 128 -11.36 -26.64 -3.04
C VAL A 128 -12.16 -27.70 -3.84
N GLU A 129 -12.23 -27.57 -5.16
CA GLU A 129 -12.93 -28.53 -6.04
C GLU A 129 -12.34 -29.94 -5.92
N LEU A 130 -11.02 -30.06 -5.84
CA LEU A 130 -10.34 -31.34 -5.71
C LEU A 130 -10.51 -31.95 -4.31
N VAL A 131 -10.67 -31.13 -3.28
CA VAL A 131 -10.98 -31.61 -1.92
C VAL A 131 -12.33 -32.30 -1.90
N SER A 132 -13.36 -31.68 -2.51
CA SER A 132 -14.69 -32.27 -2.63
C SER A 132 -14.67 -33.59 -3.44
N TRP A 133 -13.90 -33.63 -4.53
CA TRP A 133 -13.73 -34.82 -5.34
C TRP A 133 -13.01 -35.95 -4.56
N LEU A 134 -11.91 -35.65 -3.88
CA LEU A 134 -11.17 -36.63 -3.07
C LEU A 134 -12.02 -37.21 -1.93
N TYR A 135 -12.80 -36.38 -1.26
CA TYR A 135 -13.69 -36.84 -0.20
C TYR A 135 -14.81 -37.74 -0.74
N LYS A 136 -15.41 -37.41 -1.90
CA LYS A 136 -16.38 -38.25 -2.57
C LYS A 136 -15.75 -39.58 -2.99
N ASP A 137 -14.57 -39.60 -3.57
CA ASP A 137 -13.86 -40.82 -3.97
C ASP A 137 -13.52 -41.68 -2.75
N MET A 138 -13.12 -41.08 -1.63
CA MET A 138 -12.85 -41.77 -0.35
C MET A 138 -14.11 -42.50 0.15
N VAL A 139 -15.27 -41.86 0.10
CA VAL A 139 -16.55 -42.46 0.52
C VAL A 139 -16.95 -43.58 -0.44
N LEU A 140 -16.80 -43.37 -1.76
CA LEU A 140 -17.08 -44.40 -2.78
C LEU A 140 -16.14 -45.61 -2.67
N ALA A 141 -14.88 -45.39 -2.28
CA ALA A 141 -13.91 -46.44 -2.01
C ALA A 141 -14.15 -47.17 -0.67
N ARG A 142 -15.23 -46.84 0.05
CA ARG A 142 -15.58 -47.37 1.38
C ARG A 142 -14.46 -47.21 2.42
N VAL A 143 -13.63 -46.16 2.29
CA VAL A 143 -12.63 -45.80 3.29
C VAL A 143 -13.28 -44.86 4.32
N SER A 144 -13.37 -45.29 5.55
CA SER A 144 -14.00 -44.51 6.63
C SER A 144 -13.12 -43.32 7.00
N PRO A 145 -13.64 -42.07 6.97
CA PRO A 145 -12.89 -40.90 7.42
C PRO A 145 -12.57 -41.01 8.92
N GLU A 146 -11.42 -40.52 9.32
CA GLU A 146 -10.99 -40.40 10.73
C GLU A 146 -11.19 -38.95 11.23
N ALA A 147 -11.04 -38.75 12.54
CA ALA A 147 -11.08 -37.43 13.17
C ALA A 147 -10.12 -36.42 12.49
N TYR A 148 -8.94 -36.86 12.06
CA TYR A 148 -7.97 -36.02 11.34
C TYR A 148 -8.50 -35.57 9.96
N THR A 149 -9.20 -36.45 9.23
CA THR A 149 -9.83 -36.14 7.94
C THR A 149 -10.89 -35.05 8.14
N PHE A 150 -11.77 -35.19 9.15
CA PHE A 150 -12.76 -34.19 9.49
C PHE A 150 -12.12 -32.87 9.91
N ASN A 151 -11.05 -32.92 10.69
CA ASN A 151 -10.31 -31.70 11.10
C ASN A 151 -9.73 -30.92 9.92
N LEU A 152 -9.25 -31.61 8.87
CA LEU A 152 -8.80 -30.95 7.63
C LEU A 152 -9.96 -30.26 6.88
N LEU A 153 -11.12 -30.94 6.78
CA LEU A 153 -12.30 -30.42 6.07
C LEU A 153 -12.94 -29.25 6.85
N ILE A 154 -13.12 -29.38 8.15
CA ILE A 154 -13.64 -28.33 9.03
C ILE A 154 -12.70 -27.11 8.97
N GLY A 155 -11.39 -27.34 9.02
CA GLY A 155 -10.39 -26.27 8.90
C GLY A 155 -10.51 -25.51 7.59
N LEU A 156 -10.65 -26.21 6.46
CA LEU A 156 -10.85 -25.60 5.15
C LEU A 156 -12.13 -24.74 5.10
N LEU A 157 -13.26 -25.28 5.62
CA LEU A 157 -14.53 -24.56 5.65
C LEU A 157 -14.44 -23.30 6.53
N CYS A 158 -13.77 -23.39 7.69
CA CYS A 158 -13.51 -22.23 8.55
C CYS A 158 -12.62 -21.18 7.86
N ASP A 159 -11.56 -21.60 7.17
CA ASP A 159 -10.66 -20.70 6.46
C ASP A 159 -11.32 -20.03 5.24
N SER A 160 -12.31 -20.71 4.63
CA SER A 160 -13.12 -20.18 3.51
C SER A 160 -14.33 -19.35 3.98
N GLY A 161 -14.54 -19.20 5.28
CA GLY A 161 -15.67 -18.43 5.85
C GLY A 161 -17.02 -19.18 5.88
N HIS A 162 -17.08 -20.45 5.46
CA HIS A 162 -18.28 -21.29 5.46
C HIS A 162 -18.50 -21.94 6.83
N LEU A 163 -18.78 -21.10 7.85
CA LEU A 163 -18.85 -21.55 9.25
C LEU A 163 -20.05 -22.43 9.56
N GLU A 164 -21.18 -22.22 8.92
CA GLU A 164 -22.38 -23.03 9.12
C GLU A 164 -22.17 -24.46 8.56
N ASP A 165 -21.53 -24.58 7.38
CA ASP A 165 -21.17 -25.88 6.82
C ASP A 165 -20.13 -26.61 7.68
N ALA A 166 -19.16 -25.85 8.25
CA ALA A 166 -18.18 -26.39 9.17
C ALA A 166 -18.86 -26.93 10.44
N ARG A 167 -19.86 -26.23 10.95
CA ARG A 167 -20.64 -26.64 12.10
C ARG A 167 -21.47 -27.88 11.79
N GLU A 168 -22.16 -27.93 10.66
CA GLU A 168 -22.92 -29.09 10.22
C GLU A 168 -22.05 -30.35 10.08
N LEU A 169 -20.83 -30.16 9.55
CA LEU A 169 -19.87 -31.26 9.43
C LEU A 169 -19.38 -31.78 10.78
N PHE A 170 -19.15 -30.86 11.73
CA PHE A 170 -18.80 -31.19 13.11
C PHE A 170 -19.95 -32.00 13.79
N ASP A 171 -21.17 -31.55 13.66
CA ASP A 171 -22.34 -32.22 14.28
C ASP A 171 -22.58 -33.62 13.66
N LYS A 172 -22.17 -33.84 12.41
CA LYS A 172 -22.25 -35.17 11.72
C LYS A 172 -21.11 -36.13 12.06
N MET A 173 -20.03 -35.70 12.72
CA MET A 173 -18.88 -36.56 13.06
C MET A 173 -19.29 -37.78 13.91
N PRO A 174 -20.07 -37.64 15.03
CA PRO A 174 -20.45 -38.76 15.85
C PRO A 174 -21.29 -39.79 15.09
N ALA A 175 -22.21 -39.36 14.22
CA ALA A 175 -23.04 -40.23 13.38
C ALA A 175 -22.21 -41.08 12.40
N ARG A 176 -20.98 -40.69 12.12
CA ARG A 176 -20.01 -41.41 11.29
C ARG A 176 -18.97 -42.18 12.10
N GLY A 177 -19.20 -42.37 13.41
CA GLY A 177 -18.31 -43.11 14.29
C GLY A 177 -17.02 -42.39 14.68
N CYS A 178 -16.94 -41.08 14.46
CA CYS A 178 -15.79 -40.25 14.83
C CYS A 178 -16.17 -39.22 15.88
N GLU A 179 -15.68 -39.35 17.08
CA GLU A 179 -15.94 -38.35 18.12
C GLU A 179 -15.05 -37.12 17.94
N PRO A 180 -15.61 -35.90 18.11
CA PRO A 180 -14.81 -34.69 18.13
C PRO A 180 -13.78 -34.70 19.27
N ASN A 181 -12.58 -34.27 18.98
CA ASN A 181 -11.51 -34.20 19.98
C ASN A 181 -11.11 -32.72 20.25
N GLU A 182 -10.19 -32.51 21.18
CA GLU A 182 -9.67 -31.18 21.53
C GLU A 182 -9.26 -30.35 20.29
N PHE A 183 -8.60 -30.97 19.31
CA PHE A 183 -8.18 -30.29 18.09
C PHE A 183 -9.37 -29.88 17.22
N THR A 184 -10.43 -30.70 17.14
CA THR A 184 -11.65 -30.39 16.39
C THR A 184 -12.31 -29.15 16.94
N PHE A 185 -12.51 -29.08 18.28
CA PHE A 185 -13.03 -27.90 18.95
C PHE A 185 -12.12 -26.67 18.73
N GLY A 186 -10.80 -26.84 18.84
CA GLY A 186 -9.83 -25.76 18.63
C GLY A 186 -9.90 -25.15 17.22
N ILE A 187 -10.13 -25.97 16.19
CA ILE A 187 -10.27 -25.50 14.80
C ILE A 187 -11.56 -24.67 14.65
N LEU A 188 -12.69 -25.16 15.14
CA LEU A 188 -13.98 -24.45 15.08
C LEU A 188 -13.95 -23.14 15.87
N VAL A 189 -13.47 -23.16 17.11
CA VAL A 189 -13.32 -21.97 17.92
C VAL A 189 -12.46 -20.92 17.23
N ARG A 190 -11.33 -21.33 16.64
CA ARG A 190 -10.47 -20.43 15.85
C ARG A 190 -11.21 -19.86 14.63
N GLY A 191 -12.00 -20.69 13.94
CA GLY A 191 -12.84 -20.25 12.82
C GLY A 191 -13.83 -19.18 13.22
N TYR A 192 -14.62 -19.40 14.29
CA TYR A 192 -15.56 -18.40 14.81
C TYR A 192 -14.84 -17.12 15.29
N CYS A 193 -13.71 -17.26 15.98
CA CYS A 193 -12.92 -16.10 16.43
C CYS A 193 -12.39 -15.26 15.27
N ARG A 194 -11.94 -15.87 14.16
CA ARG A 194 -11.51 -15.14 12.96
C ARG A 194 -12.65 -14.37 12.29
N ALA A 195 -13.87 -14.90 12.36
CA ALA A 195 -15.05 -14.25 11.81
C ALA A 195 -15.69 -13.19 12.76
N GLY A 196 -15.07 -12.90 13.92
CA GLY A 196 -15.62 -11.96 14.89
C GLY A 196 -16.84 -12.47 15.65
N LEU A 197 -16.98 -13.77 15.79
CA LEU A 197 -18.11 -14.44 16.47
C LEU A 197 -17.63 -15.17 17.74
N ALA A 198 -16.87 -14.49 18.59
CA ALA A 198 -16.27 -15.08 19.80
C ALA A 198 -17.34 -15.66 20.74
N SER A 199 -18.55 -15.12 20.77
CA SER A 199 -19.65 -15.65 21.58
C SER A 199 -20.05 -17.08 21.18
N LYS A 200 -20.11 -17.40 19.87
CA LYS A 200 -20.32 -18.78 19.39
C LYS A 200 -19.14 -19.70 19.74
N GLY A 201 -17.93 -19.17 19.74
CA GLY A 201 -16.74 -19.89 20.22
C GLY A 201 -16.81 -20.24 21.71
N LEU A 202 -17.38 -19.34 22.53
CA LEU A 202 -17.60 -19.58 23.96
C LEU A 202 -18.67 -20.65 24.22
N GLU A 203 -19.73 -20.72 23.41
CA GLU A 203 -20.74 -21.80 23.48
C GLU A 203 -20.10 -23.18 23.21
N LEU A 204 -19.16 -23.24 22.25
CA LEU A 204 -18.41 -24.47 21.97
C LEU A 204 -17.54 -24.92 23.16
N LEU A 205 -16.97 -23.98 23.92
CA LEU A 205 -16.25 -24.28 25.15
C LEU A 205 -17.17 -24.97 26.17
N GLY A 206 -18.42 -24.53 26.30
CA GLY A 206 -19.46 -25.17 27.12
C GLY A 206 -19.75 -26.58 26.64
N GLN A 207 -19.92 -26.79 25.33
CA GLN A 207 -20.20 -28.13 24.76
C GLN A 207 -19.00 -29.07 24.96
N MET A 208 -17.77 -28.59 24.83
CA MET A 208 -16.56 -29.36 25.07
C MET A 208 -16.53 -29.94 26.48
N ARG A 209 -16.89 -29.13 27.49
CA ARG A 209 -17.00 -29.58 28.88
C ARG A 209 -18.12 -30.63 29.09
N THR A 210 -19.29 -30.46 28.47
CA THR A 210 -20.36 -31.45 28.57
C THR A 210 -19.97 -32.79 27.96
N MET A 211 -19.06 -32.81 26.99
CA MET A 211 -18.47 -34.03 26.40
C MET A 211 -17.29 -34.60 27.21
N GLY A 212 -16.97 -34.02 28.36
CA GLY A 212 -15.87 -34.48 29.20
C GLY A 212 -14.47 -34.12 28.69
N ILE A 213 -14.35 -33.27 27.70
CA ILE A 213 -13.06 -32.82 27.14
C ILE A 213 -12.67 -31.51 27.83
N LEU A 214 -11.49 -31.53 28.47
CA LEU A 214 -10.98 -30.34 29.17
C LEU A 214 -10.39 -29.32 28.17
N PRO A 215 -10.75 -28.02 28.27
CA PRO A 215 -10.15 -26.97 27.48
C PRO A 215 -8.67 -26.77 27.84
N ASN A 216 -7.85 -26.37 26.86
CA ASN A 216 -6.43 -26.06 27.06
C ASN A 216 -6.13 -24.55 27.02
N ASN A 217 -4.88 -24.19 27.40
CA ASN A 217 -4.41 -22.79 27.40
C ASN A 217 -4.54 -22.12 26.03
N VAL A 218 -4.30 -22.85 24.92
CA VAL A 218 -4.35 -22.32 23.56
C VAL A 218 -5.77 -21.89 23.19
N LEU A 219 -6.76 -22.69 23.59
CA LEU A 219 -8.18 -22.41 23.33
C LEU A 219 -8.63 -21.15 24.08
N TYR A 220 -8.31 -21.08 25.39
CA TYR A 220 -8.58 -19.88 26.19
C TYR A 220 -7.90 -18.64 25.62
N ASN A 221 -6.61 -18.71 25.30
CA ASN A 221 -5.87 -17.57 24.74
C ASN A 221 -6.47 -17.10 23.39
N THR A 222 -6.97 -18.04 22.57
CA THR A 222 -7.65 -17.71 21.30
C THR A 222 -8.95 -16.95 21.54
N LEU A 223 -9.79 -17.40 22.47
CA LEU A 223 -11.02 -16.72 22.84
C LEU A 223 -10.79 -15.34 23.48
N ILE A 224 -9.87 -15.27 24.45
CA ILE A 224 -9.49 -14.03 25.14
C ILE A 224 -9.01 -12.99 24.10
N SER A 225 -8.12 -13.39 23.19
CA SER A 225 -7.64 -12.51 22.10
C SER A 225 -8.78 -12.04 21.20
N SER A 226 -9.75 -12.91 20.90
CA SER A 226 -10.90 -12.56 20.06
C SER A 226 -11.84 -11.57 20.73
N PHE A 227 -12.20 -11.81 22.01
CA PHE A 227 -13.03 -10.88 22.78
C PHE A 227 -12.38 -9.51 22.94
N CYS A 228 -11.05 -9.45 23.15
CA CYS A 228 -10.32 -8.19 23.19
C CYS A 228 -10.40 -7.43 21.85
N LYS A 229 -10.27 -8.15 20.71
CA LYS A 229 -10.41 -7.57 19.37
C LYS A 229 -11.82 -7.05 19.10
N GLU A 230 -12.84 -7.75 19.58
CA GLU A 230 -14.25 -7.32 19.48
C GLU A 230 -14.58 -6.16 20.45
N GLY A 231 -13.65 -5.73 21.27
CA GLY A 231 -13.84 -4.66 22.24
C GLY A 231 -14.55 -5.10 23.53
N LYS A 232 -14.84 -6.37 23.72
CA LYS A 232 -15.53 -6.95 24.89
C LYS A 232 -14.50 -7.35 25.96
N THR A 233 -13.79 -6.37 26.51
CA THR A 233 -12.69 -6.58 27.45
C THR A 233 -13.12 -7.23 28.76
N HIS A 234 -14.33 -6.89 29.27
CA HIS A 234 -14.89 -7.48 30.48
C HIS A 234 -15.19 -8.99 30.31
N ASP A 235 -15.68 -9.42 29.14
CA ASP A 235 -15.89 -10.85 28.87
C ASP A 235 -14.56 -11.61 28.75
N ALA A 236 -13.52 -10.94 28.23
CA ALA A 236 -12.17 -11.51 28.22
C ALA A 236 -11.59 -11.68 29.64
N GLU A 237 -11.89 -10.77 30.59
CA GLU A 237 -11.51 -10.92 32.02
C GLU A 237 -12.20 -12.10 32.66
N LYS A 238 -13.53 -12.23 32.48
CA LYS A 238 -14.30 -13.40 32.97
C LYS A 238 -13.74 -14.71 32.43
N LEU A 239 -13.20 -14.72 31.22
CA LEU A 239 -12.57 -15.91 30.64
C LEU A 239 -11.25 -16.26 31.32
N VAL A 240 -10.49 -15.28 31.77
CA VAL A 240 -9.26 -15.51 32.56
C VAL A 240 -9.64 -16.14 33.93
N ASP A 241 -10.72 -15.68 34.54
CA ASP A 241 -11.20 -16.27 35.80
C ASP A 241 -11.71 -17.69 35.58
N LYS A 242 -12.49 -17.95 34.53
CA LYS A 242 -12.90 -19.31 34.14
C LYS A 242 -11.70 -20.25 33.87
N MET A 243 -10.64 -19.73 33.29
CA MET A 243 -9.42 -20.46 33.04
C MET A 243 -8.79 -20.92 34.39
N ARG A 244 -8.82 -20.05 35.40
CA ARG A 244 -8.36 -20.40 36.76
C ARG A 244 -9.26 -21.43 37.46
N GLU A 245 -10.59 -21.29 37.30
CA GLU A 245 -11.57 -22.27 37.80
C GLU A 245 -11.38 -23.65 37.20
N ASP A 246 -10.96 -23.76 35.91
CA ASP A 246 -10.60 -25.02 35.26
C ASP A 246 -9.22 -25.57 35.71
N GLY A 247 -8.56 -24.95 36.67
CA GLY A 247 -7.24 -25.38 37.16
C GLY A 247 -6.08 -24.99 36.23
N LEU A 248 -6.32 -24.14 35.24
CA LEU A 248 -5.29 -23.66 34.32
C LEU A 248 -4.68 -22.35 34.87
N VAL A 249 -3.36 -22.31 35.00
CA VAL A 249 -2.68 -21.09 35.44
C VAL A 249 -2.48 -20.16 34.23
N PRO A 250 -2.99 -18.89 34.29
CA PRO A 250 -2.68 -17.91 33.26
C PRO A 250 -1.18 -17.59 33.25
N HIS A 251 -0.52 -17.88 32.13
CA HIS A 251 0.91 -17.62 31.94
C HIS A 251 1.15 -16.27 31.23
N VAL A 252 2.41 -15.85 31.15
CA VAL A 252 2.81 -14.62 30.41
C VAL A 252 2.21 -14.58 28.99
N GLU A 253 2.07 -15.74 28.33
CA GLU A 253 1.47 -15.84 26.99
C GLU A 253 -0.01 -15.42 26.95
N THR A 254 -0.77 -15.70 28.01
CA THR A 254 -2.18 -15.26 28.13
C THR A 254 -2.26 -13.74 28.16
N PHE A 255 -1.43 -13.09 28.96
CA PHE A 255 -1.37 -11.63 29.07
C PHE A 255 -0.81 -11.00 27.80
N ASN A 256 0.22 -11.60 27.19
CA ASN A 256 0.74 -11.16 25.89
C ASN A 256 -0.33 -11.23 24.79
N SER A 257 -1.18 -12.25 24.79
CA SER A 257 -2.31 -12.36 23.85
C SER A 257 -3.34 -11.24 24.05
N ARG A 258 -3.65 -10.89 25.33
CA ARG A 258 -4.53 -9.75 25.66
C ARG A 258 -3.90 -8.42 25.20
N ILE A 259 -2.67 -8.16 25.58
CA ILE A 259 -1.95 -6.92 25.23
C ILE A 259 -1.89 -6.77 23.71
N SER A 260 -1.49 -7.84 23.01
CA SER A 260 -1.42 -7.83 21.53
C SER A 260 -2.76 -7.51 20.88
N ALA A 261 -3.86 -8.11 21.39
CA ALA A 261 -5.21 -7.88 20.87
C ALA A 261 -5.70 -6.44 21.15
N LEU A 262 -5.43 -5.91 22.34
CA LEU A 262 -5.78 -4.54 22.73
C LEU A 262 -4.97 -3.51 21.92
N CYS A 263 -3.67 -3.70 21.77
CA CYS A 263 -2.82 -2.86 20.89
C CYS A 263 -3.26 -2.93 19.44
N GLY A 264 -3.71 -4.11 18.97
CA GLY A 264 -4.25 -4.30 17.62
C GLY A 264 -5.53 -3.51 17.38
N SER A 265 -6.42 -3.43 18.37
CA SER A 265 -7.72 -2.73 18.34
C SER A 265 -7.67 -1.26 18.76
N GLY A 266 -6.48 -0.68 18.99
CA GLY A 266 -6.32 0.74 19.37
C GLY A 266 -6.61 1.04 20.85
N LYS A 267 -6.84 0.02 21.69
CA LYS A 267 -7.11 0.19 23.12
C LYS A 267 -5.84 0.18 23.96
N ILE A 268 -4.92 1.08 23.63
CA ILE A 268 -3.59 1.10 24.22
C ILE A 268 -3.59 1.39 25.72
N LEU A 269 -4.54 2.20 26.22
CA LEU A 269 -4.65 2.53 27.63
C LEU A 269 -4.98 1.33 28.51
N GLU A 270 -5.87 0.43 28.02
CA GLU A 270 -6.19 -0.83 28.70
C GLU A 270 -5.00 -1.79 28.68
N ALA A 271 -4.31 -1.89 27.54
CA ALA A 271 -3.06 -2.67 27.44
C ALA A 271 -1.98 -2.18 28.39
N SER A 272 -1.83 -0.85 28.50
CA SER A 272 -0.86 -0.21 29.40
C SER A 272 -1.18 -0.45 30.87
N ARG A 273 -2.49 -0.55 31.21
CA ARG A 273 -2.92 -0.90 32.58
C ARG A 273 -2.49 -2.33 32.92
N ILE A 274 -2.80 -3.29 32.06
CA ILE A 274 -2.40 -4.70 32.25
C ILE A 274 -0.88 -4.82 32.38
N PHE A 275 -0.14 -4.10 31.51
CA PHE A 275 1.31 -4.11 31.55
C PHE A 275 1.89 -3.57 32.86
N ARG A 276 1.30 -2.50 33.43
CA ARG A 276 1.69 -1.96 34.75
C ARG A 276 1.35 -2.93 35.88
N ASP A 277 0.16 -3.55 35.84
CA ASP A 277 -0.23 -4.52 36.83
C ASP A 277 0.75 -5.71 36.86
N MET A 278 1.22 -6.17 35.71
CA MET A 278 2.27 -7.20 35.60
C MET A 278 3.65 -6.77 36.14
N GLN A 279 3.92 -5.45 36.24
CA GLN A 279 5.20 -4.92 36.77
C GLN A 279 5.21 -4.74 38.30
N ILE A 280 4.04 -4.48 38.89
CA ILE A 280 3.93 -4.00 40.26
C ILE A 280 3.59 -5.14 41.23
N ASP A 281 2.96 -6.22 40.79
CA ASP A 281 2.18 -7.08 41.66
C ASP A 281 2.79 -8.47 41.86
N GLU A 282 3.64 -8.61 42.89
CA GLU A 282 3.97 -9.90 43.49
C GLU A 282 2.79 -10.46 44.32
N GLU A 283 1.89 -9.60 44.84
CA GLU A 283 0.76 -9.98 45.67
C GLU A 283 -0.41 -10.60 44.92
N LEU A 284 -0.69 -10.14 43.66
CA LEU A 284 -1.72 -10.72 42.80
C LEU A 284 -1.32 -11.97 42.03
N GLY A 285 -0.07 -12.44 42.21
CA GLY A 285 0.43 -13.63 41.50
C GLY A 285 0.42 -13.52 39.98
N LEU A 286 0.56 -12.31 39.45
CA LEU A 286 0.67 -12.07 38.03
C LEU A 286 2.09 -12.39 37.53
N PRO A 287 2.24 -13.01 36.36
CA PRO A 287 3.54 -13.29 35.79
C PRO A 287 4.26 -11.99 35.38
N HIS A 288 5.54 -11.86 35.67
CA HIS A 288 6.33 -10.71 35.26
C HIS A 288 6.42 -10.56 33.74
N PRO A 289 6.44 -9.31 33.20
CA PRO A 289 6.61 -9.02 31.79
C PRO A 289 7.92 -9.59 31.25
N ASN A 290 7.87 -10.26 30.11
CA ASN A 290 9.05 -10.74 29.42
C ASN A 290 9.40 -9.84 28.20
N VAL A 291 10.49 -10.15 27.50
CA VAL A 291 10.94 -9.40 26.32
C VAL A 291 9.81 -9.24 25.28
N ILE A 292 8.96 -10.26 25.10
CA ILE A 292 7.83 -10.22 24.16
C ILE A 292 6.78 -9.21 24.62
N THR A 293 6.48 -9.17 25.93
CA THR A 293 5.55 -8.18 26.51
C THR A 293 6.01 -6.74 26.24
N TYR A 294 7.30 -6.45 26.49
CA TYR A 294 7.88 -5.13 26.21
C TYR A 294 7.81 -4.77 24.74
N LYS A 295 8.11 -5.73 23.83
CA LYS A 295 7.99 -5.49 22.38
C LYS A 295 6.56 -5.23 21.93
N LEU A 296 5.57 -5.95 22.46
CA LEU A 296 4.17 -5.74 22.15
C LEU A 296 3.69 -4.35 22.59
N MET A 297 4.09 -3.91 23.79
CA MET A 297 3.77 -2.57 24.29
C MET A 297 4.46 -1.48 23.47
N LEU A 298 5.76 -1.67 23.13
CA LEU A 298 6.49 -0.75 22.27
C LEU A 298 5.82 -0.59 20.91
N MET A 299 5.42 -1.71 20.29
CA MET A 299 4.70 -1.72 19.03
C MET A 299 3.34 -1.00 19.15
N GLY A 300 2.62 -1.21 20.26
CA GLY A 300 1.35 -0.54 20.56
C GLY A 300 1.50 0.97 20.67
N PHE A 301 2.44 1.46 21.49
CA PHE A 301 2.71 2.89 21.64
C PHE A 301 3.15 3.54 20.32
N CYS A 302 4.03 2.88 19.57
CA CYS A 302 4.46 3.37 18.26
C CYS A 302 3.32 3.46 17.24
N LYS A 303 2.36 2.51 17.28
CA LYS A 303 1.20 2.49 16.38
C LYS A 303 0.24 3.65 16.65
N GLU A 304 0.00 3.94 17.93
CA GLU A 304 -0.92 5.00 18.37
C GLU A 304 -0.25 6.39 18.46
N GLY A 305 1.05 6.50 18.11
CA GLY A 305 1.78 7.76 18.10
C GLY A 305 2.20 8.26 19.48
N MET A 306 2.09 7.45 20.52
CA MET A 306 2.51 7.76 21.90
C MET A 306 4.04 7.61 22.04
N LEU A 307 4.79 8.54 21.44
CA LEU A 307 6.24 8.40 21.29
C LEU A 307 7.01 8.66 22.58
N GLU A 308 6.49 9.47 23.49
CA GLU A 308 7.15 9.74 24.79
C GLU A 308 7.09 8.49 25.69
N GLU A 309 5.94 7.82 25.72
CA GLU A 309 5.76 6.56 26.44
C GLU A 309 6.61 5.43 25.81
N ALA A 310 6.65 5.39 24.49
CA ALA A 310 7.51 4.45 23.78
C ALA A 310 8.99 4.67 24.11
N LYS A 311 9.44 5.93 24.16
CA LYS A 311 10.81 6.30 24.53
C LYS A 311 11.15 5.89 25.96
N THR A 312 10.28 6.21 26.94
CA THR A 312 10.46 5.79 28.34
C THR A 312 10.54 4.28 28.48
N LEU A 313 9.74 3.55 27.68
CA LEU A 313 9.79 2.10 27.66
C LEU A 313 11.12 1.56 27.09
N VAL A 314 11.62 2.16 25.99
CA VAL A 314 12.93 1.83 25.40
C VAL A 314 14.06 2.11 26.39
N ASP A 315 14.02 3.23 27.11
CA ASP A 315 15.02 3.58 28.13
C ASP A 315 14.97 2.59 29.31
N THR A 316 13.79 2.09 29.66
CA THR A 316 13.63 1.03 30.66
C THR A 316 14.22 -0.30 30.17
N MET A 317 13.98 -0.65 28.90
CA MET A 317 14.57 -1.84 28.28
C MET A 317 16.10 -1.76 28.19
N LYS A 318 16.67 -0.57 27.99
CA LYS A 318 18.14 -0.31 27.97
C LYS A 318 18.76 -0.53 29.35
N ARG A 319 18.11 -0.06 30.42
CA ARG A 319 18.58 -0.27 31.79
C ARG A 319 18.68 -1.75 32.16
N ASN A 320 17.77 -2.56 31.62
CA ASN A 320 17.77 -4.01 31.74
C ASN A 320 18.35 -4.64 30.45
N ALA A 321 19.67 -4.73 30.34
CA ALA A 321 20.41 -5.11 29.13
C ALA A 321 19.88 -6.39 28.39
N ASN A 322 19.17 -7.27 29.09
CA ASN A 322 18.57 -8.49 28.52
C ASN A 322 17.25 -8.26 27.77
N PHE A 323 16.63 -7.07 27.85
CA PHE A 323 15.35 -6.78 27.22
C PHE A 323 15.48 -6.06 25.89
N ILE A 324 16.61 -5.42 25.61
CA ILE A 324 16.82 -4.69 24.35
C ILE A 324 17.62 -5.56 23.37
N ASN A 325 17.14 -5.66 22.15
CA ASN A 325 17.81 -6.37 21.07
C ASN A 325 17.55 -5.66 19.72
N LEU A 326 18.19 -6.15 18.66
CA LEU A 326 18.02 -5.61 17.29
C LEU A 326 16.55 -5.47 16.89
N GLU A 327 15.71 -6.47 17.20
CA GLU A 327 14.28 -6.43 16.85
C GLU A 327 13.53 -5.30 17.57
N SER A 328 13.86 -5.04 18.85
CA SER A 328 13.28 -3.94 19.62
C SER A 328 13.65 -2.58 19.02
N TYR A 329 14.90 -2.41 18.60
CA TYR A 329 15.33 -1.22 17.88
C TYR A 329 14.65 -1.06 16.53
N ASN A 330 14.45 -2.14 15.78
CA ASN A 330 13.73 -2.10 14.51
C ASN A 330 12.26 -1.71 14.68
N ILE A 331 11.59 -2.17 15.76
CA ILE A 331 10.23 -1.73 16.11
C ILE A 331 10.24 -0.23 16.44
N TRP A 332 11.21 0.26 17.19
CA TRP A 332 11.34 1.67 17.56
C TRP A 332 11.62 2.54 16.35
N LEU A 333 12.56 2.16 15.48
CA LEU A 333 12.85 2.85 14.21
C LEU A 333 11.59 2.94 13.33
N LEU A 334 10.87 1.83 13.17
CA LEU A 334 9.64 1.81 12.38
C LEU A 334 8.56 2.72 12.99
N GLY A 335 8.46 2.76 14.33
CA GLY A 335 7.54 3.64 15.05
C GLY A 335 7.85 5.12 14.80
N LEU A 336 9.11 5.52 14.93
CA LEU A 336 9.57 6.89 14.66
C LEU A 336 9.32 7.31 13.21
N ILE A 337 9.64 6.44 12.25
CA ILE A 337 9.43 6.72 10.82
C ILE A 337 7.93 6.89 10.49
N ARG A 338 7.06 6.02 11.02
CA ARG A 338 5.60 6.12 10.81
C ARG A 338 5.01 7.42 11.34
N ASN A 339 5.58 7.94 12.44
CA ASN A 339 5.14 9.19 13.04
C ASN A 339 5.93 10.43 12.55
N GLY A 340 6.68 10.30 11.46
CA GLY A 340 7.40 11.41 10.82
C GLY A 340 8.64 11.91 11.55
N LYS A 341 9.12 11.20 12.56
CA LYS A 341 10.27 11.59 13.41
C LYS A 341 11.61 11.09 12.84
N LEU A 342 11.94 11.54 11.63
CA LEU A 342 13.13 11.08 10.89
C LEU A 342 14.46 11.36 11.61
N LEU A 343 14.61 12.53 12.22
CA LEU A 343 15.83 12.90 12.94
C LEU A 343 16.09 11.99 14.13
N GLU A 344 15.04 11.70 14.89
CA GLU A 344 15.12 10.79 16.02
C GLU A 344 15.49 9.38 15.57
N ALA A 345 14.89 8.89 14.46
CA ALA A 345 15.23 7.60 13.88
C ALA A 345 16.71 7.53 13.45
N TRP A 346 17.25 8.62 12.90
CA TRP A 346 18.67 8.71 12.56
C TRP A 346 19.59 8.67 13.79
N ILE A 347 19.20 9.36 14.88
CA ILE A 347 19.92 9.31 16.15
C ILE A 347 19.91 7.89 16.71
N VAL A 348 18.76 7.20 16.67
CA VAL A 348 18.64 5.83 17.15
C VAL A 348 19.51 4.87 16.35
N LEU A 349 19.59 5.01 15.03
CA LEU A 349 20.48 4.20 14.19
C LEU A 349 21.96 4.38 14.55
N LYS A 350 22.37 5.62 14.86
CA LYS A 350 23.72 5.91 15.39
C LYS A 350 23.96 5.31 16.77
N GLU A 351 22.98 5.40 17.65
CA GLU A 351 23.03 4.85 18.99
C GLU A 351 23.26 3.33 18.97
N MET A 352 22.57 2.62 18.06
CA MET A 352 22.76 1.17 17.89
C MET A 352 24.23 0.82 17.63
N LEU A 353 24.88 1.57 16.74
CA LEU A 353 26.31 1.39 16.43
C LEU A 353 27.20 1.70 17.64
N GLY A 354 26.83 2.71 18.47
CA GLY A 354 27.59 3.09 19.69
C GLY A 354 27.52 2.07 20.82
N ILE A 355 26.42 1.33 20.90
CA ILE A 355 26.17 0.30 21.95
C ILE A 355 26.70 -1.08 21.49
N GLY A 356 27.14 -1.22 20.24
CA GLY A 356 27.62 -2.50 19.70
C GLY A 356 26.51 -3.42 19.20
N ILE A 357 25.30 -2.90 18.97
CA ILE A 357 24.22 -3.61 18.26
C ILE A 357 24.34 -3.23 16.81
N GLU A 358 24.85 -4.14 15.98
CA GLU A 358 25.00 -3.89 14.54
C GLU A 358 23.63 -3.82 13.85
N PRO A 359 23.26 -2.68 13.19
CA PRO A 359 22.05 -2.62 12.36
C PRO A 359 22.12 -3.64 11.23
N ASP A 360 21.03 -4.31 10.96
CA ASP A 360 20.90 -5.24 9.83
C ASP A 360 20.35 -4.54 8.57
N ILE A 361 20.24 -5.30 7.49
CA ILE A 361 19.66 -4.81 6.22
C ILE A 361 18.25 -4.22 6.45
N TYR A 362 17.48 -4.84 7.34
CA TYR A 362 16.12 -4.40 7.65
C TYR A 362 16.10 -3.04 8.36
N SER A 363 17.01 -2.80 9.32
CA SER A 363 17.20 -1.51 10.01
C SER A 363 17.47 -0.38 9.01
N TYR A 364 18.41 -0.59 8.08
CA TYR A 364 18.72 0.38 7.04
C TYR A 364 17.55 0.63 6.09
N ASN A 365 16.85 -0.44 5.68
CA ASN A 365 15.69 -0.32 4.77
C ASN A 365 14.53 0.46 5.40
N ILE A 366 14.27 0.32 6.73
CA ILE A 366 13.25 1.10 7.45
C ILE A 366 13.56 2.60 7.36
N VAL A 367 14.78 3.01 7.67
CA VAL A 367 15.16 4.43 7.65
C VAL A 367 15.19 4.97 6.24
N MET A 368 15.66 4.16 5.28
CA MET A 368 15.69 4.51 3.86
C MET A 368 14.28 4.73 3.28
N ASP A 369 13.31 3.87 3.63
CA ASP A 369 11.91 4.02 3.23
C ASP A 369 11.33 5.34 3.79
N GLY A 370 11.62 5.64 5.06
CA GLY A 370 11.23 6.91 5.68
C GLY A 370 11.80 8.14 4.96
N LEU A 371 13.08 8.13 4.63
CA LEU A 371 13.74 9.19 3.88
C LEU A 371 13.13 9.35 2.47
N CYS A 372 12.88 8.24 1.78
CA CYS A 372 12.26 8.23 0.46
C CYS A 372 10.84 8.81 0.47
N LYS A 373 10.00 8.44 1.43
CA LYS A 373 8.63 8.95 1.58
C LYS A 373 8.60 10.46 1.82
N ASN A 374 9.56 10.97 2.59
CA ASN A 374 9.70 12.41 2.84
C ASN A 374 10.45 13.17 1.71
N GLY A 375 10.89 12.47 0.67
CA GLY A 375 11.54 13.06 -0.49
C GLY A 375 13.02 13.38 -0.32
N MET A 376 13.64 12.97 0.78
CA MET A 376 15.05 13.17 1.10
C MET A 376 15.93 12.10 0.39
N LEU A 377 15.87 12.11 -0.95
CA LEU A 377 16.49 11.07 -1.78
C LEU A 377 18.03 11.09 -1.73
N SER A 378 18.63 12.26 -1.56
CA SER A 378 20.08 12.41 -1.37
C SER A 378 20.56 11.70 -0.11
N ASP A 379 19.82 11.86 0.98
CA ASP A 379 20.16 11.27 2.27
C ASP A 379 19.92 9.76 2.27
N ALA A 380 18.85 9.31 1.60
CA ALA A 380 18.61 7.89 1.36
C ALA A 380 19.76 7.23 0.57
N ARG A 381 20.30 7.94 -0.42
CA ARG A 381 21.46 7.47 -1.19
C ARG A 381 22.75 7.45 -0.36
N MET A 382 22.98 8.46 0.48
CA MET A 382 24.09 8.48 1.41
C MET A 382 23.99 7.35 2.45
N LEU A 383 22.78 7.05 2.92
CA LEU A 383 22.53 5.95 3.86
C LEU A 383 22.88 4.59 3.24
N MET A 384 22.55 4.38 1.96
CA MET A 384 22.95 3.18 1.23
C MET A 384 24.50 3.10 1.12
N GLY A 385 25.18 4.21 0.87
CA GLY A 385 26.65 4.26 0.90
C GLY A 385 27.25 3.96 2.26
N LEU A 386 26.58 4.34 3.35
CA LEU A 386 26.98 4.00 4.73
C LEU A 386 26.79 2.50 4.99
N MET A 387 25.66 1.93 4.57
CA MET A 387 25.37 0.50 4.66
C MET A 387 26.49 -0.35 4.02
N ILE A 388 26.93 0.04 2.82
CA ILE A 388 28.01 -0.64 2.10
C ILE A 388 29.36 -0.49 2.85
N ARG A 389 29.66 0.70 3.39
CA ARG A 389 30.88 0.95 4.19
C ARG A 389 30.93 0.09 5.46
N ASN A 390 29.77 -0.19 6.05
CA ASN A 390 29.65 -1.08 7.21
C ASN A 390 29.63 -2.57 6.83
N GLY A 391 29.94 -2.92 5.56
CA GLY A 391 30.04 -4.31 5.10
C GLY A 391 28.71 -4.97 4.79
N ILE A 392 27.60 -4.26 4.83
CA ILE A 392 26.27 -4.78 4.52
C ILE A 392 25.95 -4.46 3.06
N LEU A 393 25.83 -5.49 2.23
CA LEU A 393 25.50 -5.31 0.82
C LEU A 393 24.00 -5.04 0.63
N PRO A 394 23.62 -4.05 -0.20
CA PRO A 394 22.23 -3.80 -0.56
C PRO A 394 21.59 -5.00 -1.23
N ASP A 395 20.36 -5.30 -0.85
CA ASP A 395 19.55 -6.36 -1.44
C ASP A 395 18.49 -5.83 -2.42
N THR A 396 17.70 -6.72 -2.99
CA THR A 396 16.60 -6.35 -3.90
C THR A 396 15.59 -5.41 -3.24
N VAL A 397 15.36 -5.54 -1.91
CA VAL A 397 14.44 -4.66 -1.17
C VAL A 397 15.02 -3.25 -1.05
N THR A 398 16.32 -3.14 -0.72
CA THR A 398 17.04 -1.86 -0.63
C THR A 398 16.94 -1.08 -1.95
N TYR A 399 17.29 -1.72 -3.07
CA TYR A 399 17.19 -1.09 -4.39
C TYR A 399 15.75 -0.74 -4.76
N SER A 400 14.78 -1.63 -4.48
CA SER A 400 13.36 -1.37 -4.79
C SER A 400 12.80 -0.21 -3.97
N THR A 401 13.21 -0.05 -2.71
CA THR A 401 12.82 1.08 -1.86
C THR A 401 13.31 2.41 -2.42
N LEU A 402 14.58 2.48 -2.81
CA LEU A 402 15.15 3.67 -3.45
C LEU A 402 14.50 3.96 -4.81
N LEU A 403 14.31 2.93 -5.65
CA LEU A 403 13.61 3.07 -6.93
C LEU A 403 12.22 3.64 -6.74
N HIS A 404 11.44 3.11 -5.78
CA HIS A 404 10.12 3.64 -5.44
C HIS A 404 10.21 5.12 -5.01
N GLY A 405 11.19 5.47 -4.19
CA GLY A 405 11.45 6.85 -3.77
C GLY A 405 11.72 7.78 -4.96
N TYR A 406 12.62 7.42 -5.87
CA TYR A 406 12.92 8.20 -7.08
C TYR A 406 11.71 8.31 -8.00
N CYS A 407 11.01 7.20 -8.25
CA CYS A 407 9.81 7.15 -9.06
C CYS A 407 8.66 8.01 -8.49
N SER A 408 8.45 7.98 -7.18
CA SER A 408 7.40 8.78 -6.52
C SER A 408 7.59 10.29 -6.66
N LYS A 409 8.84 10.73 -6.84
CA LYS A 409 9.24 12.13 -7.06
C LYS A 409 9.44 12.49 -8.54
N GLY A 410 9.08 11.61 -9.46
CA GLY A 410 9.20 11.83 -10.90
C GLY A 410 10.64 11.90 -11.41
N LYS A 411 11.60 11.27 -10.72
CA LYS A 411 13.00 11.24 -11.11
C LYS A 411 13.36 9.94 -11.81
N VAL A 412 12.70 9.70 -12.95
CA VAL A 412 12.81 8.43 -13.68
C VAL A 412 14.22 8.17 -14.23
N PHE A 413 14.96 9.23 -14.60
CA PHE A 413 16.34 9.10 -15.07
C PHE A 413 17.26 8.52 -13.99
N GLU A 414 17.18 9.06 -12.77
CA GLU A 414 17.95 8.57 -11.63
C GLU A 414 17.50 7.17 -11.20
N ALA A 415 16.20 6.86 -11.32
CA ALA A 415 15.69 5.51 -11.07
C ALA A 415 16.26 4.50 -12.07
N ASN A 416 16.39 4.87 -13.35
CA ASN A 416 17.01 4.01 -14.35
C ASN A 416 18.49 3.74 -14.05
N ASN A 417 19.26 4.77 -13.70
CA ASN A 417 20.66 4.60 -13.31
C ASN A 417 20.81 3.67 -12.09
N LEU A 418 19.87 3.76 -11.15
CA LEU A 418 19.84 2.89 -9.97
C LEU A 418 19.50 1.43 -10.36
N LEU A 419 18.64 1.22 -11.36
CA LEU A 419 18.37 -0.13 -11.89
C LEU A 419 19.62 -0.75 -12.52
N HIS A 420 20.38 0.02 -13.32
CA HIS A 420 21.64 -0.42 -13.90
C HIS A 420 22.65 -0.79 -12.81
N GLU A 421 22.76 0.01 -11.76
CA GLU A 421 23.60 -0.28 -10.60
C GLU A 421 23.17 -1.56 -9.88
N MET A 422 21.87 -1.78 -9.70
CA MET A 422 21.29 -3.00 -9.10
C MET A 422 21.75 -4.23 -9.88
N ILE A 423 21.66 -4.19 -11.21
CA ILE A 423 22.05 -5.29 -12.10
C ILE A 423 23.58 -5.50 -12.06
N SER A 424 24.37 -4.44 -12.10
CA SER A 424 25.84 -4.51 -12.04
C SER A 424 26.35 -5.10 -10.72
N ASN A 425 25.60 -4.94 -9.63
CA ASN A 425 25.88 -5.52 -8.32
C ASN A 425 25.28 -6.92 -8.12
N ASN A 426 24.92 -7.61 -9.21
CA ASN A 426 24.32 -8.95 -9.21
C ASN A 426 23.00 -9.08 -8.41
N CYS A 427 22.30 -7.97 -8.16
CA CYS A 427 20.96 -7.97 -7.61
C CYS A 427 19.94 -8.02 -8.76
N SER A 428 19.32 -9.18 -8.98
CA SER A 428 18.30 -9.32 -10.02
C SER A 428 17.01 -8.55 -9.66
N PRO A 429 16.46 -7.71 -10.56
CA PRO A 429 15.15 -7.13 -10.39
C PRO A 429 14.08 -8.21 -10.25
N ASN A 430 13.00 -7.91 -9.54
CA ASN A 430 11.85 -8.80 -9.43
C ASN A 430 10.59 -8.13 -10.02
N THR A 431 9.47 -8.85 -10.09
CA THR A 431 8.18 -8.33 -10.60
C THR A 431 7.78 -7.03 -9.89
N TYR A 432 8.01 -6.93 -8.57
CA TYR A 432 7.71 -5.71 -7.81
C TYR A 432 8.54 -4.50 -8.29
N THR A 433 9.86 -4.69 -8.47
CA THR A 433 10.77 -3.64 -8.98
C THR A 433 10.31 -3.13 -10.35
N CYS A 434 9.95 -4.07 -11.25
CA CYS A 434 9.44 -3.73 -12.57
C CYS A 434 8.08 -3.00 -12.49
N ASN A 435 7.17 -3.43 -11.62
CA ASN A 435 5.87 -2.78 -11.43
C ASN A 435 5.99 -1.33 -10.94
N VAL A 436 6.94 -1.03 -10.07
CA VAL A 436 7.24 0.35 -9.61
C VAL A 436 7.67 1.23 -10.77
N LEU A 437 8.56 0.74 -11.62
CA LEU A 437 9.02 1.46 -12.80
C LEU A 437 7.92 1.64 -13.84
N LEU A 438 7.14 0.60 -14.13
CA LEU A 438 5.98 0.66 -15.03
C LEU A 438 4.99 1.73 -14.60
N HIS A 439 4.62 1.74 -13.33
CA HIS A 439 3.70 2.75 -12.78
C HIS A 439 4.25 4.17 -12.96
N SER A 440 5.54 4.38 -12.72
CA SER A 440 6.18 5.69 -12.87
C SER A 440 6.24 6.15 -14.33
N LEU A 441 6.64 5.26 -15.25
CA LEU A 441 6.73 5.55 -16.69
C LEU A 441 5.35 5.97 -17.24
N TRP A 442 4.29 5.27 -16.88
CA TRP A 442 2.94 5.63 -17.32
C TRP A 442 2.45 6.93 -16.69
N LYS A 443 2.76 7.18 -15.43
CA LYS A 443 2.41 8.45 -14.77
C LYS A 443 3.08 9.65 -15.45
N GLU A 444 4.27 9.47 -16.01
CA GLU A 444 4.99 10.51 -16.76
C GLU A 444 4.61 10.56 -18.26
N GLY A 445 3.71 9.68 -18.72
CA GLY A 445 3.29 9.63 -20.13
C GLY A 445 4.31 8.99 -21.08
N ARG A 446 5.33 8.29 -20.57
CA ARG A 446 6.38 7.62 -21.34
C ARG A 446 5.95 6.21 -21.76
N ILE A 447 4.89 6.16 -22.58
CA ILE A 447 4.17 4.92 -22.94
C ILE A 447 5.08 3.92 -23.65
N SER A 448 5.88 4.36 -24.63
CA SER A 448 6.77 3.48 -25.42
C SER A 448 7.82 2.77 -24.58
N GLU A 449 8.33 3.44 -23.54
CA GLU A 449 9.30 2.83 -22.62
C GLU A 449 8.65 1.84 -21.66
N ALA A 450 7.43 2.13 -21.23
CA ALA A 450 6.66 1.19 -20.42
C ALA A 450 6.33 -0.09 -21.20
N GLU A 451 6.00 0.04 -22.49
CA GLU A 451 5.76 -1.10 -23.39
C GLU A 451 7.04 -1.94 -23.58
N ASN A 452 8.19 -1.30 -23.82
CA ASN A 452 9.47 -1.98 -23.91
C ASN A 452 9.83 -2.71 -22.60
N LEU A 453 9.53 -2.11 -21.45
CA LEU A 453 9.77 -2.76 -20.16
C LEU A 453 8.90 -4.00 -19.98
N LEU A 454 7.63 -3.95 -20.35
CA LEU A 454 6.73 -5.12 -20.34
C LEU A 454 7.25 -6.25 -21.23
N GLN A 455 7.70 -5.90 -22.45
CA GLN A 455 8.27 -6.88 -23.37
C GLN A 455 9.48 -7.59 -22.74
N LYS A 456 10.41 -6.85 -22.17
CA LYS A 456 11.60 -7.41 -21.51
C LYS A 456 11.27 -8.21 -20.23
N MET A 457 10.25 -7.82 -19.48
CA MET A 457 9.76 -8.63 -18.35
C MET A 457 9.35 -10.03 -18.84
N ASN A 458 8.64 -10.09 -19.97
CA ASN A 458 8.22 -11.35 -20.55
C ASN A 458 9.40 -12.20 -21.07
N GLU A 459 10.34 -11.58 -21.82
CA GLU A 459 11.53 -12.23 -22.37
C GLU A 459 12.42 -12.85 -21.27
N LYS A 460 12.55 -12.16 -20.11
CA LYS A 460 13.33 -12.64 -18.96
C LYS A 460 12.53 -13.54 -18.00
N GLY A 461 11.27 -13.85 -18.31
CA GLY A 461 10.44 -14.73 -17.49
C GLY A 461 9.98 -14.13 -16.16
N TYR A 462 9.99 -12.81 -16.00
CA TYR A 462 9.33 -12.15 -14.88
C TYR A 462 7.83 -12.17 -15.14
N GLY A 463 7.12 -13.09 -14.49
CA GLY A 463 5.70 -13.30 -14.73
C GLY A 463 4.87 -12.03 -14.48
N VAL A 464 3.98 -11.71 -15.42
CA VAL A 464 2.95 -10.69 -15.20
C VAL A 464 2.00 -11.17 -14.10
N ASP A 465 1.79 -10.37 -13.07
CA ASP A 465 0.89 -10.67 -11.96
C ASP A 465 -0.37 -9.78 -11.99
N THR A 466 -1.30 -10.02 -11.08
CA THR A 466 -2.52 -9.20 -10.96
C THR A 466 -2.20 -7.72 -10.72
N VAL A 467 -1.10 -7.42 -10.01
CA VAL A 467 -0.66 -6.03 -9.75
C VAL A 467 -0.21 -5.36 -11.05
N THR A 468 0.56 -6.07 -11.89
CA THR A 468 0.96 -5.57 -13.22
C THR A 468 -0.27 -5.25 -14.07
N CYS A 469 -1.26 -6.16 -14.12
CA CYS A 469 -2.51 -5.93 -14.84
C CYS A 469 -3.27 -4.70 -14.29
N ASN A 470 -3.34 -4.54 -12.98
CA ASN A 470 -4.00 -3.39 -12.35
C ASN A 470 -3.30 -2.06 -12.69
N ILE A 471 -1.97 -2.03 -12.78
CA ILE A 471 -1.18 -0.86 -13.22
C ILE A 471 -1.52 -0.52 -14.67
N ILE A 472 -1.59 -1.51 -15.57
CA ILE A 472 -1.93 -1.33 -16.98
C ILE A 472 -3.37 -0.81 -17.12
N ILE A 473 -4.34 -1.42 -16.43
CA ILE A 473 -5.74 -0.99 -16.43
C ILE A 473 -5.86 0.46 -15.97
N ASN A 474 -5.17 0.84 -14.88
CA ASN A 474 -5.16 2.20 -14.39
C ASN A 474 -4.55 3.19 -15.40
N ALA A 475 -3.47 2.82 -16.06
CA ALA A 475 -2.84 3.64 -17.10
C ALA A 475 -3.77 3.85 -18.30
N LEU A 476 -4.43 2.79 -18.77
CA LEU A 476 -5.41 2.86 -19.86
C LEU A 476 -6.63 3.72 -19.49
N CYS A 477 -7.12 3.60 -18.24
CA CYS A 477 -8.21 4.45 -17.74
C CYS A 477 -7.82 5.92 -17.72
N ASN A 478 -6.62 6.25 -17.25
CA ASN A 478 -6.13 7.63 -17.20
C ASN A 478 -5.88 8.22 -18.60
N ASN A 479 -5.53 7.38 -19.58
CA ASN A 479 -5.34 7.78 -20.99
C ASN A 479 -6.63 7.74 -21.82
N GLY A 480 -7.79 7.50 -21.20
CA GLY A 480 -9.09 7.47 -21.88
C GLY A 480 -9.36 6.21 -22.72
N GLN A 481 -8.47 5.21 -22.71
CA GLN A 481 -8.61 3.98 -23.48
C GLN A 481 -9.43 2.92 -22.71
N LEU A 482 -10.65 3.27 -22.31
CA LEU A 482 -11.49 2.48 -21.42
C LEU A 482 -11.92 1.14 -22.00
N ASP A 483 -12.15 1.05 -23.33
CA ASP A 483 -12.59 -0.18 -23.97
C ASP A 483 -11.49 -1.25 -23.89
N LYS A 484 -10.23 -0.87 -24.10
CA LYS A 484 -9.08 -1.76 -23.92
C LYS A 484 -8.92 -2.20 -22.45
N ALA A 485 -9.17 -1.31 -21.51
CA ALA A 485 -9.14 -1.65 -20.09
C ALA A 485 -10.23 -2.69 -19.74
N ILE A 486 -11.44 -2.55 -20.30
CA ILE A 486 -12.53 -3.53 -20.16
C ILE A 486 -12.15 -4.89 -20.76
N GLU A 487 -11.52 -4.90 -21.96
CA GLU A 487 -11.05 -6.12 -22.61
C GLU A 487 -10.04 -6.88 -21.75
N ILE A 488 -9.08 -6.18 -21.14
CA ILE A 488 -8.11 -6.81 -20.21
C ILE A 488 -8.84 -7.46 -19.03
N VAL A 489 -9.77 -6.75 -18.38
CA VAL A 489 -10.51 -7.32 -17.24
C VAL A 489 -11.30 -8.56 -17.64
N ASN A 490 -11.94 -8.57 -18.84
CA ASN A 490 -12.65 -9.73 -19.35
C ASN A 490 -11.67 -10.88 -19.66
N GLY A 491 -10.54 -10.57 -20.29
CA GLY A 491 -9.53 -11.55 -20.65
C GLY A 491 -8.86 -12.22 -19.43
N MET A 492 -8.69 -11.48 -18.31
CA MET A 492 -8.16 -12.05 -17.07
C MET A 492 -9.02 -13.21 -16.53
N TRP A 493 -10.33 -13.23 -16.78
CA TRP A 493 -11.23 -14.34 -16.43
C TRP A 493 -11.11 -15.53 -17.37
N THR A 494 -10.94 -15.27 -18.67
CA THR A 494 -10.97 -16.31 -19.72
C THR A 494 -9.60 -16.93 -19.96
N HIS A 495 -8.54 -16.13 -19.98
CA HIS A 495 -7.20 -16.54 -20.42
C HIS A 495 -6.09 -16.29 -19.39
N GLY A 496 -6.40 -15.71 -18.21
CA GLY A 496 -5.40 -15.40 -17.20
C GLY A 496 -4.41 -14.32 -17.70
N SER A 497 -3.11 -14.60 -17.62
CA SER A 497 -2.06 -13.66 -18.08
C SER A 497 -2.07 -13.44 -19.61
N ALA A 498 -2.61 -14.36 -20.38
CA ALA A 498 -2.75 -14.25 -21.84
C ALA A 498 -3.77 -13.19 -22.30
N ALA A 499 -4.54 -12.61 -21.37
CA ALA A 499 -5.48 -11.51 -21.66
C ALA A 499 -4.80 -10.25 -22.23
N LEU A 500 -3.51 -10.08 -22.01
CA LEU A 500 -2.73 -8.96 -22.55
C LEU A 500 -2.41 -9.10 -24.04
N GLY A 501 -2.52 -10.33 -24.62
CA GLY A 501 -2.22 -10.61 -26.03
C GLY A 501 -3.17 -9.97 -27.05
N ASN A 502 -4.36 -9.53 -26.63
CA ASN A 502 -5.39 -8.97 -27.52
C ASN A 502 -5.36 -7.44 -27.67
N LEU A 503 -4.37 -6.77 -27.09
CA LEU A 503 -4.30 -5.30 -27.04
C LEU A 503 -3.82 -4.59 -28.31
N GLY A 504 -3.92 -5.24 -29.48
CA GLY A 504 -3.53 -4.67 -30.77
C GLY A 504 -2.08 -5.01 -31.15
N ASN A 505 -1.72 -4.77 -32.43
CA ASN A 505 -0.46 -5.19 -33.02
C ASN A 505 0.84 -4.77 -32.32
N SER A 506 0.77 -3.86 -31.34
CA SER A 506 1.90 -3.45 -30.49
C SER A 506 2.13 -4.36 -29.26
N PHE A 507 1.11 -5.15 -28.86
CA PHE A 507 1.16 -6.01 -27.67
C PHE A 507 1.07 -7.52 -28.00
N ILE A 508 0.80 -7.90 -29.26
CA ILE A 508 0.48 -9.27 -29.71
C ILE A 508 1.66 -10.25 -29.56
N GLY A 509 2.89 -9.79 -29.42
CA GLY A 509 4.06 -10.66 -29.30
C GLY A 509 4.40 -11.14 -27.88
N LEU A 510 3.64 -10.72 -26.85
CA LEU A 510 4.12 -10.79 -25.47
C LEU A 510 3.67 -11.99 -24.64
N VAL A 511 2.76 -12.81 -25.13
CA VAL A 511 2.22 -13.93 -24.32
C VAL A 511 2.13 -15.19 -25.15
N ASP A 512 3.22 -15.88 -25.34
CA ASP A 512 3.25 -17.26 -25.79
C ASP A 512 3.24 -18.23 -24.60
N ASP A 513 2.51 -19.31 -24.74
CA ASP A 513 1.90 -20.20 -23.75
C ASP A 513 2.85 -21.03 -22.85
N THR A 514 4.11 -20.69 -22.64
CA THR A 514 5.06 -21.67 -22.09
C THR A 514 5.64 -21.40 -20.71
N ILE A 515 5.33 -20.30 -20.00
CA ILE A 515 5.96 -20.05 -18.69
C ILE A 515 4.97 -19.75 -17.57
N SER A 516 4.91 -20.72 -16.65
CA SER A 516 4.37 -20.73 -15.27
C SER A 516 2.94 -20.19 -15.05
N GLY A 517 2.04 -21.13 -14.93
CA GLY A 517 0.65 -21.11 -14.52
C GLY A 517 0.24 -20.35 -13.24
N LYS A 518 0.57 -19.10 -13.07
CA LYS A 518 -0.17 -18.23 -12.14
C LYS A 518 -1.29 -17.57 -12.92
N LYS A 519 -2.52 -18.06 -12.74
CA LYS A 519 -3.73 -17.39 -13.23
C LYS A 519 -3.81 -16.00 -12.61
N CYS A 520 -3.66 -14.94 -13.41
CA CYS A 520 -4.02 -13.58 -13.04
C CYS A 520 -5.54 -13.48 -13.00
N THR A 521 -6.16 -13.68 -11.85
CA THR A 521 -7.60 -13.46 -11.68
C THR A 521 -7.86 -12.04 -11.23
N PRO A 522 -8.89 -11.36 -11.77
CA PRO A 522 -9.29 -10.04 -11.28
C PRO A 522 -9.60 -10.09 -9.78
N ASP A 523 -9.08 -9.14 -9.04
CA ASP A 523 -9.31 -8.96 -7.62
C ASP A 523 -10.18 -7.71 -7.35
N LEU A 524 -10.42 -7.41 -6.08
CA LEU A 524 -11.18 -6.24 -5.69
C LEU A 524 -10.54 -4.94 -6.21
N VAL A 525 -9.20 -4.88 -6.22
CA VAL A 525 -8.44 -3.71 -6.73
C VAL A 525 -8.63 -3.53 -8.23
N THR A 526 -8.66 -4.64 -9.00
CA THR A 526 -8.96 -4.62 -10.44
C THR A 526 -10.31 -3.96 -10.73
N TYR A 527 -11.36 -4.43 -10.04
CA TYR A 527 -12.70 -3.88 -10.22
C TYR A 527 -12.82 -2.45 -9.70
N SER A 528 -12.22 -2.13 -8.57
CA SER A 528 -12.17 -0.76 -8.05
C SER A 528 -11.51 0.20 -9.05
N THR A 529 -10.41 -0.21 -9.67
CA THR A 529 -9.67 0.58 -10.66
C THR A 529 -10.51 0.84 -11.92
N ILE A 530 -11.09 -0.22 -12.52
CA ILE A 530 -11.89 -0.04 -13.74
C ILE A 530 -13.19 0.72 -13.48
N ILE A 531 -13.88 0.47 -12.37
CA ILE A 531 -15.09 1.20 -11.98
C ILE A 531 -14.75 2.68 -11.76
N SER A 532 -13.65 2.99 -11.06
CA SER A 532 -13.19 4.37 -10.86
C SER A 532 -12.88 5.08 -12.19
N GLY A 533 -12.21 4.39 -13.12
CA GLY A 533 -11.92 4.90 -14.46
C GLY A 533 -13.19 5.21 -15.25
N LEU A 534 -14.15 4.29 -15.28
CA LEU A 534 -15.44 4.44 -15.95
C LEU A 534 -16.28 5.57 -15.33
N CYS A 535 -16.29 5.67 -14.01
CA CYS A 535 -16.98 6.73 -13.28
C CYS A 535 -16.38 8.12 -13.56
N LYS A 536 -15.06 8.24 -13.61
CA LYS A 536 -14.37 9.50 -13.96
C LYS A 536 -14.69 9.97 -15.39
N ALA A 537 -14.85 9.02 -16.31
CA ALA A 537 -15.20 9.31 -17.71
C ALA A 537 -16.72 9.49 -17.95
N GLY A 538 -17.56 9.39 -16.92
CA GLY A 538 -19.01 9.52 -17.06
C GLY A 538 -19.73 8.28 -17.62
N ARG A 539 -19.04 7.13 -17.83
CA ARG A 539 -19.62 5.88 -18.35
C ARG A 539 -20.24 5.06 -17.20
N LEU A 540 -21.23 5.64 -16.50
CA LEU A 540 -21.83 5.05 -15.30
C LEU A 540 -22.53 3.71 -15.54
N ASP A 541 -23.13 3.50 -16.72
CA ASP A 541 -23.84 2.26 -17.03
C ASP A 541 -22.87 1.08 -17.21
N ASP A 542 -21.70 1.33 -17.79
CA ASP A 542 -20.66 0.30 -17.89
C ASP A 542 -20.01 0.04 -16.53
N ALA A 543 -19.86 1.07 -15.69
CA ALA A 543 -19.42 0.90 -14.30
C ALA A 543 -20.39 0.01 -13.51
N LYS A 544 -21.72 0.20 -13.65
CA LYS A 544 -22.75 -0.66 -13.04
C LYS A 544 -22.65 -2.10 -13.54
N LYS A 545 -22.45 -2.31 -14.85
CA LYS A 545 -22.29 -3.67 -15.41
C LYS A 545 -21.09 -4.37 -14.76
N LYS A 546 -19.95 -3.67 -14.63
CA LYS A 546 -18.75 -4.23 -13.99
C LYS A 546 -18.93 -4.49 -12.49
N PHE A 547 -19.71 -3.66 -11.80
CA PHE A 547 -20.08 -3.90 -10.42
C PHE A 547 -20.95 -5.16 -10.25
N ILE A 548 -21.95 -5.35 -11.10
CA ILE A 548 -22.80 -6.55 -11.09
C ILE A 548 -21.96 -7.79 -11.42
N GLU A 549 -21.07 -7.71 -12.43
CA GLU A 549 -20.14 -8.78 -12.78
C GLU A 549 -19.27 -9.18 -11.60
N MET A 550 -18.65 -8.23 -10.90
CA MET A 550 -17.85 -8.44 -9.70
C MET A 550 -18.62 -9.25 -8.65
N MET A 551 -19.86 -8.85 -8.39
CA MET A 551 -20.72 -9.52 -7.40
C MET A 551 -21.10 -10.94 -7.85
N SER A 552 -21.39 -11.13 -9.13
CA SER A 552 -21.70 -12.46 -9.70
C SER A 552 -20.53 -13.44 -9.58
N LYS A 553 -19.29 -12.91 -9.49
CA LYS A 553 -18.07 -13.70 -9.28
C LYS A 553 -17.74 -13.92 -7.78
N GLY A 554 -18.62 -13.50 -6.87
CA GLY A 554 -18.46 -13.70 -5.42
C GLY A 554 -17.56 -12.69 -4.71
N LEU A 555 -17.10 -11.64 -5.41
CA LEU A 555 -16.32 -10.57 -4.79
C LEU A 555 -17.26 -9.57 -4.10
N GLN A 556 -17.05 -9.35 -2.80
CA GLN A 556 -17.83 -8.38 -2.04
C GLN A 556 -17.25 -6.97 -2.24
N PRO A 557 -18.11 -5.98 -2.57
CA PRO A 557 -17.67 -4.59 -2.70
C PRO A 557 -17.28 -4.01 -1.35
N ASP A 558 -16.23 -3.20 -1.35
CA ASP A 558 -15.80 -2.42 -0.19
C ASP A 558 -16.43 -1.01 -0.18
N SER A 559 -16.21 -0.27 0.91
CA SER A 559 -16.69 1.10 1.04
C SER A 559 -16.14 2.03 -0.05
N ALA A 560 -14.91 1.79 -0.53
CA ALA A 560 -14.26 2.63 -1.54
C ALA A 560 -14.96 2.58 -2.91
N ILE A 561 -15.47 1.41 -3.30
CA ILE A 561 -16.26 1.25 -4.54
C ILE A 561 -17.59 1.99 -4.43
N TYR A 562 -18.28 1.86 -3.29
CA TYR A 562 -19.52 2.59 -3.03
C TYR A 562 -19.28 4.10 -3.03
N ASP A 563 -18.24 4.59 -2.36
CA ASP A 563 -17.85 5.99 -2.34
C ASP A 563 -17.58 6.55 -3.76
N THR A 564 -16.96 5.73 -4.62
CA THR A 564 -16.73 6.10 -6.02
C THR A 564 -18.03 6.30 -6.79
N PHE A 565 -19.03 5.43 -6.61
CA PHE A 565 -20.36 5.59 -7.24
C PHE A 565 -21.11 6.78 -6.66
N ILE A 566 -21.15 6.91 -5.33
CA ILE A 566 -21.84 8.03 -4.66
C ILE A 566 -21.23 9.35 -5.13
N HIS A 567 -19.90 9.49 -5.14
CA HIS A 567 -19.22 10.67 -5.63
C HIS A 567 -19.57 10.99 -7.09
N SER A 568 -19.59 9.97 -7.94
CA SER A 568 -19.87 10.17 -9.37
C SER A 568 -21.32 10.57 -9.61
N PHE A 569 -22.28 9.96 -8.91
CA PHE A 569 -23.70 10.37 -9.00
C PHE A 569 -23.95 11.76 -8.44
N CYS A 570 -23.27 12.13 -7.35
CA CYS A 570 -23.33 13.48 -6.79
C CYS A 570 -22.76 14.52 -7.76
N ARG A 571 -21.64 14.24 -8.41
CA ARG A 571 -21.03 15.11 -9.42
C ARG A 571 -21.94 15.32 -10.64
N GLU A 572 -22.70 14.28 -11.06
CA GLU A 572 -23.68 14.37 -12.14
C GLU A 572 -25.02 14.98 -11.70
N GLY A 573 -25.17 15.34 -10.44
CA GLY A 573 -26.42 15.87 -9.90
C GLY A 573 -27.55 14.83 -9.74
N LYS A 574 -27.26 13.53 -9.85
CA LYS A 574 -28.20 12.41 -9.71
C LYS A 574 -28.30 11.95 -8.25
N ILE A 575 -28.74 12.84 -7.37
CA ILE A 575 -28.71 12.62 -5.90
C ILE A 575 -29.58 11.45 -5.47
N SER A 576 -30.77 11.25 -6.07
CA SER A 576 -31.63 10.10 -5.77
C SER A 576 -30.93 8.75 -6.02
N SER A 577 -30.13 8.67 -7.10
CA SER A 577 -29.33 7.46 -7.37
C SER A 577 -28.20 7.28 -6.37
N ALA A 578 -27.56 8.36 -5.91
CA ALA A 578 -26.55 8.31 -4.87
C ALA A 578 -27.13 7.74 -3.55
N PHE A 579 -28.33 8.18 -3.14
CA PHE A 579 -29.01 7.63 -1.96
C PHE A 579 -29.46 6.18 -2.13
N GLN A 580 -29.80 5.74 -3.35
CA GLN A 580 -30.08 4.31 -3.61
C GLN A 580 -28.83 3.46 -3.39
N VAL A 581 -27.67 3.91 -3.90
CA VAL A 581 -26.38 3.25 -3.70
C VAL A 581 -26.00 3.23 -2.22
N LEU A 582 -26.27 4.31 -1.49
CA LEU A 582 -26.04 4.39 -0.06
C LEU A 582 -26.88 3.35 0.70
N LYS A 583 -28.17 3.19 0.35
CA LYS A 583 -29.03 2.16 0.96
C LYS A 583 -28.54 0.73 0.68
N ASP A 584 -28.00 0.46 -0.51
CA ASP A 584 -27.39 -0.85 -0.82
C ASP A 584 -26.13 -1.08 -0.01
N MET A 585 -25.27 -0.05 0.14
CA MET A 585 -24.10 -0.07 1.02
C MET A 585 -24.44 -0.45 2.45
N GLU A 586 -25.46 0.19 3.03
CA GLU A 586 -25.94 -0.07 4.39
C GLU A 586 -26.52 -1.49 4.54
N LYS A 587 -27.33 -1.95 3.59
CA LYS A 587 -27.91 -3.31 3.57
C LYS A 587 -26.84 -4.40 3.59
N ARG A 588 -25.67 -4.12 3.01
CA ARG A 588 -24.56 -5.06 2.97
C ARG A 588 -23.60 -4.94 4.15
N GLY A 589 -23.92 -4.07 5.11
CA GLY A 589 -23.11 -3.89 6.32
C GLY A 589 -21.81 -3.09 6.10
N CYS A 590 -21.69 -2.40 4.98
CA CYS A 590 -20.57 -1.49 4.76
C CYS A 590 -20.81 -0.16 5.48
N ASN A 591 -19.88 0.25 6.35
CA ASN A 591 -19.99 1.48 7.10
C ASN A 591 -19.74 2.71 6.20
N LYS A 592 -20.50 3.78 6.43
CA LYS A 592 -20.27 5.09 5.81
C LYS A 592 -18.90 5.64 6.23
N THR A 593 -18.12 6.08 5.28
CA THR A 593 -16.80 6.68 5.50
C THR A 593 -16.92 8.22 5.52
N LEU A 594 -15.85 8.89 5.96
CA LEU A 594 -15.75 10.34 5.81
C LEU A 594 -15.94 10.78 4.36
N GLN A 595 -15.42 10.01 3.40
CA GLN A 595 -15.54 10.26 1.97
C GLN A 595 -16.99 10.14 1.47
N THR A 596 -17.77 9.18 2.01
CA THR A 596 -19.20 9.02 1.73
C THR A 596 -19.94 10.30 2.09
N TYR A 597 -19.75 10.79 3.33
CA TYR A 597 -20.40 12.02 3.81
C TYR A 597 -20.00 13.23 3.00
N ASN A 598 -18.68 13.43 2.75
CA ASN A 598 -18.18 14.55 1.97
C ASN A 598 -18.75 14.58 0.54
N SER A 599 -18.90 13.40 -0.10
CA SER A 599 -19.50 13.30 -1.43
C SER A 599 -20.99 13.64 -1.44
N LEU A 600 -21.75 13.21 -0.45
CA LEU A 600 -23.17 13.53 -0.30
C LEU A 600 -23.40 15.01 0.01
N ILE A 601 -22.58 15.60 0.91
CA ILE A 601 -22.61 17.02 1.25
C ILE A 601 -22.38 17.86 -0.01
N LEU A 602 -21.37 17.53 -0.81
CA LEU A 602 -21.10 18.19 -2.09
C LEU A 602 -22.28 18.07 -3.06
N GLY A 603 -22.88 16.88 -3.16
CA GLY A 603 -24.05 16.64 -4.01
C GLY A 603 -25.26 17.44 -3.60
N LEU A 604 -25.64 17.39 -2.32
CA LEU A 604 -26.78 18.15 -1.77
C LEU A 604 -26.57 19.66 -1.92
N GLY A 605 -25.34 20.12 -1.69
CA GLY A 605 -24.95 21.51 -1.89
C GLY A 605 -25.19 21.99 -3.31
N SER A 606 -24.82 21.19 -4.32
CA SER A 606 -25.03 21.51 -5.74
C SER A 606 -26.52 21.67 -6.12
N LYS A 607 -27.43 21.11 -5.33
CA LYS A 607 -28.89 21.24 -5.48
C LYS A 607 -29.54 22.22 -4.47
N ASN A 608 -28.73 22.90 -3.70
CA ASN A 608 -29.17 23.84 -2.66
C ASN A 608 -30.13 23.25 -1.59
N GLN A 609 -29.94 21.94 -1.30
CA GLN A 609 -30.69 21.19 -0.29
C GLN A 609 -30.02 21.31 1.08
N ILE A 610 -30.01 22.51 1.63
CA ILE A 610 -29.24 22.87 2.83
C ILE A 610 -29.74 22.19 4.09
N PHE A 611 -31.07 21.97 4.23
CA PHE A 611 -31.65 21.29 5.40
C PHE A 611 -31.19 19.83 5.48
N GLU A 612 -31.17 19.12 4.36
CA GLU A 612 -30.72 17.74 4.28
C GLU A 612 -29.22 17.63 4.54
N LEU A 613 -28.45 18.65 4.11
CA LEU A 613 -27.01 18.74 4.37
C LEU A 613 -26.71 18.82 5.88
N TYR A 614 -27.42 19.69 6.65
CA TYR A 614 -27.23 19.75 8.10
C TYR A 614 -27.63 18.42 8.78
N GLY A 615 -28.73 17.79 8.34
CA GLY A 615 -29.13 16.48 8.81
C GLY A 615 -28.07 15.40 8.60
N LEU A 616 -27.34 15.43 7.48
CA LEU A 616 -26.23 14.51 7.26
C LEU A 616 -25.04 14.77 8.18
N ILE A 617 -24.77 16.01 8.52
CA ILE A 617 -23.68 16.36 9.44
C ILE A 617 -24.01 15.91 10.86
N ASP A 618 -25.26 16.04 11.28
CA ASP A 618 -25.71 15.57 12.58
C ASP A 618 -25.65 14.03 12.63
N GLU A 619 -26.10 13.32 11.57
CA GLU A 619 -25.93 11.87 11.47
C GLU A 619 -24.45 11.44 11.54
N MET A 620 -23.57 12.18 10.85
CA MET A 620 -22.13 11.93 10.85
C MET A 620 -21.55 12.00 12.26
N ARG A 621 -21.98 13.00 13.04
CA ARG A 621 -21.59 13.20 14.45
C ARG A 621 -22.10 12.09 15.36
N GLU A 622 -23.38 11.73 15.21
CA GLU A 622 -24.02 10.66 16.01
C GLU A 622 -23.32 9.31 15.78
N LYS A 623 -22.88 9.05 14.56
CA LYS A 623 -22.10 7.82 14.22
C LYS A 623 -20.61 7.90 14.59
N GLY A 624 -20.16 8.96 15.25
CA GLY A 624 -18.80 9.11 15.71
C GLY A 624 -17.77 9.40 14.59
N VAL A 625 -18.23 9.80 13.39
CA VAL A 625 -17.35 10.23 12.29
C VAL A 625 -17.11 11.74 12.43
N SER A 626 -15.91 12.14 12.78
CA SER A 626 -15.57 13.56 12.96
C SER A 626 -15.45 14.28 11.62
N PRO A 627 -16.16 15.43 11.41
CA PRO A 627 -15.94 16.30 10.27
C PRO A 627 -14.48 16.78 10.18
N ASP A 628 -13.93 16.84 8.98
CA ASP A 628 -12.59 17.35 8.71
C ASP A 628 -12.65 18.74 8.02
N VAL A 629 -11.48 19.34 7.77
CA VAL A 629 -11.37 20.61 7.04
C VAL A 629 -12.05 20.55 5.67
N CYS A 630 -12.06 19.37 5.02
CA CYS A 630 -12.69 19.21 3.71
C CYS A 630 -14.21 19.25 3.82
N THR A 631 -14.79 18.60 4.84
CA THR A 631 -16.23 18.65 5.17
C THR A 631 -16.70 20.10 5.32
N TYR A 632 -16.00 20.88 6.17
CA TYR A 632 -16.34 22.28 6.40
C TYR A 632 -16.16 23.14 5.13
N ASN A 633 -15.13 22.89 4.32
CA ASN A 633 -14.95 23.58 3.04
C ASN A 633 -16.08 23.27 2.06
N HIS A 634 -16.60 22.06 2.03
CA HIS A 634 -17.78 21.73 1.22
C HIS A 634 -19.04 22.46 1.74
N MET A 635 -19.24 22.53 3.07
CA MET A 635 -20.32 23.31 3.66
C MET A 635 -20.25 24.79 3.28
N LEU A 636 -19.08 25.40 3.47
CA LEU A 636 -18.84 26.81 3.11
C LEU A 636 -19.14 27.06 1.62
N ASN A 637 -18.64 26.19 0.74
CA ASN A 637 -18.89 26.30 -0.70
C ASN A 637 -20.39 26.19 -1.01
N CYS A 638 -21.10 25.24 -0.40
CA CYS A 638 -22.54 25.03 -0.59
C CYS A 638 -23.35 26.24 -0.14
N LEU A 639 -23.03 26.85 1.01
CA LEU A 639 -23.71 28.06 1.51
C LEU A 639 -23.45 29.27 0.61
N CYS A 640 -22.21 29.43 0.16
CA CYS A 640 -21.80 30.50 -0.72
C CYS A 640 -22.46 30.40 -2.11
N GLU A 641 -22.51 29.22 -2.72
CA GLU A 641 -23.14 28.95 -4.00
C GLU A 641 -24.68 29.03 -3.90
N GLY A 642 -25.24 28.62 -2.75
CA GLY A 642 -26.69 28.70 -2.46
C GLY A 642 -27.20 30.10 -2.09
N GLY A 643 -26.36 31.12 -2.14
CA GLY A 643 -26.71 32.52 -1.87
C GLY A 643 -26.88 32.86 -0.37
N ARG A 644 -26.55 31.92 0.54
CA ARG A 644 -26.60 32.13 1.99
C ARG A 644 -25.22 32.49 2.58
N ILE A 645 -24.59 33.50 1.98
CA ILE A 645 -23.22 33.94 2.30
C ILE A 645 -23.12 34.41 3.77
N ASN A 646 -24.19 34.99 4.33
CA ASN A 646 -24.22 35.50 5.69
C ASN A 646 -24.15 34.39 6.77
N ASP A 647 -24.48 33.14 6.41
CA ASP A 647 -24.40 32.02 7.33
C ASP A 647 -23.00 31.35 7.32
N ALA A 648 -22.19 31.65 6.30
CA ALA A 648 -20.88 31.04 6.15
C ALA A 648 -19.87 31.40 7.27
N PRO A 649 -19.84 32.62 7.85
CA PRO A 649 -19.00 32.93 9.00
C PRO A 649 -19.30 32.05 10.22
N SER A 650 -20.57 31.71 10.48
CA SER A 650 -20.94 30.86 11.61
C SER A 650 -20.37 29.44 11.51
N VAL A 651 -20.20 28.93 10.27
CA VAL A 651 -19.56 27.64 10.00
C VAL A 651 -18.05 27.74 10.28
N LEU A 652 -17.43 28.87 9.98
CA LEU A 652 -16.02 29.10 10.30
C LEU A 652 -15.79 29.16 11.82
N ASP A 653 -16.70 29.83 12.54
CA ASP A 653 -16.64 29.91 14.00
C ASP A 653 -16.84 28.51 14.64
N GLU A 654 -17.78 27.73 14.13
CA GLU A 654 -17.97 26.34 14.57
C GLU A 654 -16.72 25.48 14.35
N MET A 655 -16.07 25.66 13.21
CA MET A 655 -14.82 24.95 12.88
C MET A 655 -13.72 25.28 13.90
N LEU A 656 -13.57 26.56 14.24
CA LEU A 656 -12.59 27.03 15.25
C LEU A 656 -12.92 26.54 16.66
N GLN A 657 -14.20 26.57 17.07
CA GLN A 657 -14.64 26.09 18.39
C GLN A 657 -14.38 24.60 18.57
N LYS A 658 -14.40 23.82 17.47
CA LYS A 658 -14.08 22.38 17.49
C LYS A 658 -12.58 22.10 17.38
N GLY A 659 -11.74 23.12 17.39
CA GLY A 659 -10.28 22.96 17.30
C GLY A 659 -9.78 22.59 15.90
N ILE A 660 -10.60 22.73 14.86
CA ILE A 660 -10.23 22.46 13.47
C ILE A 660 -9.77 23.77 12.84
N SER A 661 -8.49 23.89 12.53
CA SER A 661 -7.92 25.11 11.96
C SER A 661 -8.32 25.28 10.49
N PRO A 662 -8.97 26.41 10.11
CA PRO A 662 -9.24 26.70 8.72
C PRO A 662 -7.94 26.81 7.90
N ASN A 663 -8.00 26.43 6.65
CA ASN A 663 -6.87 26.52 5.73
C ASN A 663 -7.10 27.62 4.66
N ILE A 664 -6.09 27.87 3.84
CA ILE A 664 -6.16 28.89 2.76
C ILE A 664 -7.37 28.61 1.84
N SER A 665 -7.77 27.35 1.62
CA SER A 665 -8.92 27.01 0.79
C SER A 665 -10.24 27.45 1.44
N SER A 666 -10.38 27.35 2.77
CA SER A 666 -11.55 27.84 3.51
C SER A 666 -11.73 29.35 3.30
N PHE A 667 -10.67 30.12 3.48
CA PHE A 667 -10.69 31.57 3.29
C PHE A 667 -10.85 31.96 1.83
N ARG A 668 -10.31 31.18 0.90
CA ARG A 668 -10.50 31.40 -0.56
C ARG A 668 -11.97 31.34 -0.96
N ILE A 669 -12.73 30.39 -0.41
CA ILE A 669 -14.16 30.23 -0.70
C ILE A 669 -14.90 31.49 -0.24
N LEU A 670 -14.67 31.94 0.99
CA LEU A 670 -15.33 33.10 1.60
C LEU A 670 -14.97 34.42 0.90
N ILE A 671 -13.68 34.69 0.69
CA ILE A 671 -13.22 35.92 0.00
C ILE A 671 -13.84 36.01 -1.37
N LYS A 672 -13.81 34.91 -2.16
CA LYS A 672 -14.45 34.90 -3.50
C LYS A 672 -15.95 35.11 -3.43
N ALA A 673 -16.63 34.54 -2.46
CA ALA A 673 -18.08 34.67 -2.33
C ALA A 673 -18.48 36.09 -1.97
N PHE A 674 -17.81 36.76 -1.00
CA PHE A 674 -18.07 38.14 -0.62
C PHE A 674 -17.72 39.13 -1.75
N CYS A 675 -16.61 38.93 -2.46
CA CYS A 675 -16.25 39.75 -3.63
C CYS A 675 -17.27 39.61 -4.75
N LYS A 676 -17.78 38.41 -5.04
CA LYS A 676 -18.86 38.18 -6.01
C LYS A 676 -20.17 38.87 -5.60
N ALA A 677 -20.47 38.94 -4.31
CA ALA A 677 -21.63 39.66 -3.76
C ALA A 677 -21.40 41.19 -3.68
N CYS A 678 -20.22 41.68 -4.13
CA CYS A 678 -19.79 43.07 -4.05
C CYS A 678 -19.70 43.64 -2.62
N ASP A 679 -19.61 42.73 -1.61
CA ASP A 679 -19.36 43.12 -0.22
C ASP A 679 -17.85 43.05 0.09
N PHE A 680 -17.14 44.09 -0.35
CA PHE A 680 -15.69 44.19 -0.18
C PHE A 680 -15.28 44.45 1.28
N LYS A 681 -16.16 44.97 2.13
CA LYS A 681 -15.88 45.19 3.55
C LYS A 681 -15.81 43.86 4.26
N ALA A 682 -16.81 42.99 4.12
CA ALA A 682 -16.79 41.66 4.69
C ALA A 682 -15.63 40.81 4.12
N SER A 683 -15.33 40.97 2.82
CA SER A 683 -14.16 40.30 2.22
C SER A 683 -12.83 40.73 2.89
N HIS A 684 -12.67 41.99 3.23
CA HIS A 684 -11.48 42.52 3.90
C HIS A 684 -11.38 42.00 5.34
N GLU A 685 -12.50 41.99 6.09
CA GLU A 685 -12.53 41.40 7.43
C GLU A 685 -12.11 39.93 7.43
N VAL A 686 -12.64 39.14 6.48
CA VAL A 686 -12.28 37.73 6.30
C VAL A 686 -10.79 37.59 5.93
N PHE A 687 -10.27 38.50 5.11
CA PHE A 687 -8.84 38.50 4.75
C PHE A 687 -7.95 38.77 5.98
N GLU A 688 -8.31 39.73 6.83
CA GLU A 688 -7.58 40.00 8.09
C GLU A 688 -7.60 38.78 9.04
N ILE A 689 -8.76 38.12 9.16
CA ILE A 689 -8.84 36.86 9.93
C ILE A 689 -7.93 35.79 9.31
N ALA A 690 -7.91 35.68 7.98
CA ALA A 690 -7.05 34.73 7.29
C ALA A 690 -5.55 34.98 7.54
N LEU A 691 -5.12 36.26 7.60
CA LEU A 691 -3.76 36.63 7.93
C LEU A 691 -3.40 36.26 9.38
N ASN A 692 -4.33 36.41 10.31
CA ASN A 692 -4.12 36.03 11.71
C ASN A 692 -4.03 34.51 11.91
N VAL A 693 -4.85 33.73 11.20
CA VAL A 693 -4.90 32.26 11.34
C VAL A 693 -3.83 31.54 10.52
N CYS A 694 -3.67 31.92 9.26
CA CYS A 694 -2.76 31.23 8.31
C CYS A 694 -1.40 31.92 8.20
N GLY A 695 -1.23 33.09 8.78
CA GLY A 695 -0.07 33.96 8.59
C GLY A 695 -0.06 34.69 7.24
N HIS A 696 0.90 35.57 7.08
CA HIS A 696 1.08 36.35 5.85
C HIS A 696 1.65 35.47 4.73
N LYS A 697 0.77 34.79 4.01
CA LYS A 697 1.14 33.94 2.87
C LYS A 697 0.82 34.62 1.53
N GLU A 698 1.74 34.56 0.60
CA GLU A 698 1.60 35.07 -0.77
C GLU A 698 0.25 34.73 -1.42
N ALA A 699 -0.20 33.45 -1.29
CA ALA A 699 -1.45 32.99 -1.89
C ALA A 699 -2.71 33.73 -1.42
N LEU A 700 -2.71 34.29 -0.18
CA LEU A 700 -3.82 35.11 0.32
C LEU A 700 -3.81 36.52 -0.28
N TYR A 701 -2.63 37.13 -0.35
CA TYR A 701 -2.45 38.47 -0.97
C TYR A 701 -2.78 38.42 -2.45
N THR A 702 -2.28 37.42 -3.15
CA THR A 702 -2.59 37.21 -4.61
C THR A 702 -4.07 37.02 -4.83
N LEU A 703 -4.74 36.23 -3.98
CA LEU A 703 -6.17 36.00 -4.09
C LEU A 703 -6.96 37.30 -3.91
N MET A 704 -6.74 38.01 -2.80
CA MET A 704 -7.47 39.22 -2.47
C MET A 704 -7.21 40.31 -3.50
N PHE A 705 -5.97 40.51 -3.93
CA PHE A 705 -5.57 41.41 -4.98
C PHE A 705 -6.33 41.15 -6.30
N ASN A 706 -6.32 39.88 -6.77
CA ASN A 706 -6.95 39.52 -8.03
C ASN A 706 -8.48 39.72 -7.98
N GLU A 707 -9.13 39.38 -6.86
CA GLU A 707 -10.58 39.56 -6.69
C GLU A 707 -10.96 41.05 -6.56
N LEU A 708 -10.18 41.88 -5.85
CA LEU A 708 -10.39 43.35 -5.82
C LEU A 708 -10.22 43.99 -7.20
N LEU A 709 -9.23 43.50 -7.95
CA LEU A 709 -9.00 44.00 -9.29
C LEU A 709 -10.19 43.67 -10.21
N VAL A 710 -10.67 42.41 -10.18
CA VAL A 710 -11.84 41.97 -10.93
C VAL A 710 -13.07 42.79 -10.53
N GLY A 711 -13.26 43.10 -9.26
CA GLY A 711 -14.35 43.89 -8.71
C GLY A 711 -14.24 45.40 -8.96
N GLY A 712 -13.21 45.88 -9.66
CA GLY A 712 -13.02 47.28 -10.02
C GLY A 712 -12.50 48.18 -8.88
N LYS A 713 -12.08 47.60 -7.77
CA LYS A 713 -11.50 48.34 -6.62
C LYS A 713 -9.98 48.56 -6.80
N VAL A 714 -9.64 49.35 -7.82
CA VAL A 714 -8.24 49.55 -8.26
C VAL A 714 -7.36 50.21 -7.20
N ALA A 715 -7.90 51.14 -6.39
CA ALA A 715 -7.13 51.80 -5.32
C ALA A 715 -6.75 50.85 -4.21
N GLU A 716 -7.71 50.05 -3.71
CA GLU A 716 -7.47 49.05 -2.66
C GLU A 716 -6.54 47.94 -3.16
N ALA A 717 -6.68 47.52 -4.43
CA ALA A 717 -5.79 46.54 -5.06
C ALA A 717 -4.35 47.07 -5.15
N LYS A 718 -4.14 48.41 -5.50
CA LYS A 718 -2.81 49.01 -5.52
C LYS A 718 -2.15 48.97 -4.16
N GLU A 719 -2.86 49.38 -3.09
CA GLU A 719 -2.33 49.37 -1.71
C GLU A 719 -1.92 47.99 -1.26
N LEU A 720 -2.76 46.98 -1.55
CA LEU A 720 -2.48 45.59 -1.22
C LEU A 720 -1.27 45.06 -2.01
N PHE A 721 -1.13 45.45 -3.26
CA PHE A 721 0.02 45.07 -4.08
C PHE A 721 1.32 45.68 -3.54
N GLU A 722 1.30 46.94 -3.14
CA GLU A 722 2.43 47.62 -2.52
C GLU A 722 2.86 46.95 -1.22
N THR A 723 1.89 46.54 -0.36
CA THR A 723 2.19 45.78 0.85
C THR A 723 2.77 44.39 0.55
N ALA A 724 2.35 43.75 -0.56
CA ALA A 724 2.90 42.49 -1.02
C ALA A 724 4.35 42.64 -1.52
N LEU A 725 4.67 43.74 -2.22
CA LEU A 725 6.05 44.06 -2.63
C LEU A 725 6.95 44.36 -1.43
N ASP A 726 6.43 45.04 -0.40
CA ASP A 726 7.19 45.31 0.82
C ASP A 726 7.55 44.07 1.60
N ARG A 727 6.75 43.00 1.46
CA ARG A 727 7.01 41.67 2.02
C ARG A 727 7.84 40.75 1.14
N SER A 728 8.28 41.25 -0.03
CA SER A 728 9.11 40.49 -0.98
C SER A 728 8.45 39.20 -1.49
N PHE A 729 7.12 39.19 -1.71
CA PHE A 729 6.42 38.07 -2.33
C PHE A 729 6.68 37.99 -3.83
N ASP A 730 6.60 36.79 -4.41
CA ASP A 730 6.73 36.62 -5.86
C ASP A 730 5.53 37.23 -6.60
N ILE A 731 5.83 38.07 -7.62
CA ILE A 731 4.81 38.74 -8.41
C ILE A 731 4.20 37.92 -9.54
N GLY A 732 4.74 36.73 -9.82
CA GLY A 732 4.35 35.88 -10.96
C GLY A 732 2.87 35.50 -10.99
N ASN A 733 2.20 35.44 -9.84
CA ASN A 733 0.80 35.05 -9.70
C ASN A 733 -0.16 36.26 -9.57
N PHE A 734 0.37 37.50 -9.49
CA PHE A 734 -0.43 38.72 -9.42
C PHE A 734 -0.76 39.23 -10.83
N LEU A 735 -1.99 39.70 -11.03
CA LEU A 735 -2.43 40.33 -12.29
C LEU A 735 -1.96 41.80 -12.36
N TYR A 736 -0.67 42.03 -12.10
CA TYR A 736 -0.11 43.41 -12.02
C TYR A 736 -0.21 44.16 -13.35
N LYS A 737 -0.17 43.49 -14.51
CA LYS A 737 -0.36 44.09 -15.83
C LYS A 737 -1.75 44.68 -15.95
N ASP A 738 -2.78 43.96 -15.53
CA ASP A 738 -4.15 44.39 -15.52
C ASP A 738 -4.36 45.60 -14.58
N LEU A 739 -3.60 45.66 -13.46
CA LEU A 739 -3.58 46.82 -12.56
C LEU A 739 -3.07 48.03 -13.27
N ILE A 740 -1.89 47.96 -13.92
CA ILE A 740 -1.26 49.04 -14.67
C ILE A 740 -2.20 49.53 -15.79
N ASP A 741 -2.77 48.60 -16.58
CA ASP A 741 -3.70 48.91 -17.66
C ASP A 741 -4.94 49.65 -17.16
N ARG A 742 -5.53 49.25 -16.04
CA ARG A 742 -6.70 49.91 -15.45
C ARG A 742 -6.35 51.29 -14.87
N LEU A 743 -5.21 51.42 -14.17
CA LEU A 743 -4.73 52.72 -13.70
C LEU A 743 -4.53 53.70 -14.86
N CYS A 744 -4.00 53.24 -15.99
CA CYS A 744 -3.85 54.07 -17.19
C CYS A 744 -5.21 54.44 -17.82
N LYS A 745 -6.20 53.55 -17.82
CA LYS A 745 -7.57 53.82 -18.30
C LYS A 745 -8.33 54.80 -17.41
N ASP A 746 -8.06 54.76 -16.09
CA ASP A 746 -8.65 55.63 -15.08
C ASP A 746 -7.93 56.99 -15.01
N GLU A 747 -7.03 57.31 -15.97
CA GLU A 747 -6.21 58.55 -16.05
C GLU A 747 -5.29 58.77 -14.84
N LYS A 748 -5.02 57.73 -14.04
CA LYS A 748 -4.13 57.77 -12.87
C LYS A 748 -2.71 57.38 -13.27
N LEU A 749 -2.11 58.06 -14.19
CA LEU A 749 -0.79 57.71 -14.77
C LEU A 749 0.36 57.84 -13.76
N GLU A 750 0.31 58.78 -12.84
CA GLU A 750 1.29 58.87 -11.76
C GLU A 750 1.29 57.66 -10.87
N ALA A 751 0.12 57.16 -10.48
CA ALA A 751 -0.02 55.95 -9.68
C ALA A 751 0.45 54.67 -10.41
N ALA A 752 0.29 54.61 -11.74
CA ALA A 752 0.81 53.50 -12.55
C ALA A 752 2.34 53.58 -12.68
N SER A 753 2.90 54.78 -12.81
CA SER A 753 4.35 55.01 -12.79
C SER A 753 4.97 54.64 -11.44
N ASP A 754 4.33 54.97 -10.32
CA ASP A 754 4.80 54.63 -8.97
C ASP A 754 4.90 53.10 -8.79
N VAL A 755 3.92 52.34 -9.30
CA VAL A 755 3.95 50.88 -9.25
C VAL A 755 5.15 50.31 -10.02
N LEU A 756 5.42 50.85 -11.22
CA LEU A 756 6.60 50.45 -12.02
C LEU A 756 7.92 50.78 -11.32
N HIS A 757 8.04 51.99 -10.74
CA HIS A 757 9.23 52.39 -10.01
C HIS A 757 9.49 51.52 -8.79
N ARG A 758 8.45 51.21 -8.01
CA ARG A 758 8.59 50.29 -6.87
C ARG A 758 9.01 48.90 -7.27
N LEU A 759 8.51 48.35 -8.41
CA LEU A 759 8.94 47.07 -8.95
C LEU A 759 10.43 47.07 -9.29
N ILE A 760 10.93 48.16 -9.87
CA ILE A 760 12.35 48.32 -10.22
C ILE A 760 13.19 48.46 -8.93
N ASP A 761 12.81 49.37 -8.03
CA ASP A 761 13.56 49.65 -6.78
C ASP A 761 13.69 48.41 -5.89
N LYS A 762 12.69 47.51 -5.91
CA LYS A 762 12.73 46.24 -5.20
C LYS A 762 13.47 45.11 -5.95
N GLY A 763 13.94 45.40 -7.18
CA GLY A 763 14.73 44.43 -7.98
C GLY A 763 13.90 43.29 -8.58
N TYR A 764 12.59 43.44 -8.78
CA TYR A 764 11.76 42.42 -9.43
C TYR A 764 12.03 42.37 -10.92
N GLN A 765 12.15 41.18 -11.47
CA GLN A 765 12.14 40.95 -12.91
C GLN A 765 10.72 40.78 -13.40
N PHE A 766 10.27 41.66 -14.25
CA PHE A 766 8.92 41.67 -14.86
C PHE A 766 8.96 42.02 -16.36
N ASP A 767 7.86 41.84 -17.04
CA ASP A 767 7.78 42.05 -18.50
C ASP A 767 7.95 43.52 -18.85
N PRO A 768 8.98 43.91 -19.62
CA PRO A 768 9.19 45.28 -20.04
C PRO A 768 8.00 45.87 -20.82
N ALA A 769 7.16 45.05 -21.46
CA ALA A 769 5.95 45.49 -22.14
C ALA A 769 4.95 46.20 -21.23
N SER A 770 5.05 46.00 -19.91
CA SER A 770 4.19 46.69 -18.92
C SER A 770 4.41 48.21 -18.86
N PHE A 771 5.50 48.73 -19.39
CA PHE A 771 5.77 50.17 -19.49
C PHE A 771 4.95 50.85 -20.60
N MET A 772 4.60 50.10 -21.67
CA MET A 772 3.96 50.68 -22.87
C MET A 772 2.66 51.46 -22.58
N PRO A 773 1.70 50.94 -21.81
CA PRO A 773 0.44 51.67 -21.49
C PRO A 773 0.70 52.95 -20.75
N VAL A 774 1.71 53.01 -19.88
CA VAL A 774 2.07 54.21 -19.11
C VAL A 774 2.78 55.26 -19.97
N ILE A 775 3.73 54.80 -20.82
CA ILE A 775 4.44 55.67 -21.79
C ILE A 775 3.44 56.32 -22.76
N ASP A 776 2.54 55.50 -23.33
CA ASP A 776 1.48 55.99 -24.25
C ASP A 776 0.53 56.97 -23.55
N GLY A 777 0.21 56.75 -22.28
CA GLY A 777 -0.61 57.63 -21.47
C GLY A 777 0.03 59.00 -21.25
N PHE A 778 1.26 59.07 -20.79
CA PHE A 778 2.00 60.27 -20.59
C PHE A 778 2.30 61.01 -21.89
N GLY A 779 2.53 60.29 -22.99
CA GLY A 779 2.68 60.85 -24.34
C GLY A 779 1.43 61.57 -24.81
N LYS A 780 0.22 61.04 -24.54
CA LYS A 780 -1.07 61.67 -24.85
C LYS A 780 -1.35 62.91 -23.99
N MET A 781 -0.89 62.94 -22.75
CA MET A 781 -1.01 64.08 -21.84
C MET A 781 0.02 65.21 -22.11
N GLY A 782 0.94 64.99 -23.00
CA GLY A 782 1.95 66.03 -23.36
C GLY A 782 3.19 66.03 -22.48
N ASN A 783 3.31 65.14 -21.46
CA ASN A 783 4.47 65.01 -20.55
C ASN A 783 5.56 64.15 -21.20
N LYS A 784 6.20 64.70 -22.25
CA LYS A 784 7.22 63.98 -23.04
C LYS A 784 8.42 63.57 -22.20
N HIS A 785 8.85 64.40 -21.26
CA HIS A 785 10.03 64.11 -20.42
C HIS A 785 9.91 62.83 -19.62
N VAL A 786 8.75 62.61 -18.97
CA VAL A 786 8.49 61.41 -18.18
C VAL A 786 8.30 60.19 -19.08
N ALA A 787 7.69 60.36 -20.25
CA ALA A 787 7.53 59.26 -21.21
C ALA A 787 8.89 58.79 -21.75
N ASP A 788 9.80 59.72 -22.06
CA ASP A 788 11.15 59.41 -22.54
C ASP A 788 12.00 58.73 -21.45
N GLU A 789 11.91 59.19 -20.20
CA GLU A 789 12.59 58.56 -19.06
C GLU A 789 12.11 57.10 -18.84
N LEU A 790 10.82 56.84 -18.87
CA LEU A 790 10.26 55.51 -18.76
C LEU A 790 10.64 54.61 -19.92
N ALA A 791 10.73 55.19 -21.16
CA ALA A 791 11.16 54.46 -22.33
C ALA A 791 12.67 54.06 -22.24
N GLU A 792 13.53 54.92 -21.72
CA GLU A 792 14.94 54.62 -21.48
C GLU A 792 15.08 53.45 -20.47
N ARG A 793 14.37 53.51 -19.34
CA ARG A 793 14.35 52.43 -18.34
C ARG A 793 13.82 51.10 -18.88
N MET A 794 12.79 51.15 -19.72
CA MET A 794 12.28 49.96 -20.42
C MET A 794 13.36 49.32 -21.29
N MET A 795 14.14 50.13 -22.03
CA MET A 795 15.23 49.67 -22.88
C MET A 795 16.40 49.09 -22.05
N GLU A 796 16.72 49.70 -20.94
CA GLU A 796 17.73 49.20 -20.00
C GLU A 796 17.36 47.81 -19.49
N MET A 797 16.16 47.61 -18.99
CA MET A 797 15.66 46.29 -18.53
C MET A 797 15.60 45.25 -19.66
N ALA A 798 15.17 45.65 -20.86
CA ALA A 798 15.16 44.73 -22.00
C ALA A 798 16.57 44.35 -22.45
N SER A 799 17.58 45.22 -22.24
CA SER A 799 18.99 44.95 -22.57
C SER A 799 19.66 44.09 -21.52
N GLU A 800 19.30 44.21 -20.23
CA GLU A 800 19.79 43.38 -19.14
C GLU A 800 19.26 41.94 -19.21
N SER A 801 18.00 41.75 -19.55
CA SER A 801 17.40 40.43 -19.79
C SER A 801 18.09 39.67 -20.95
N ASN A 802 18.68 40.36 -21.91
CA ASN A 802 19.48 39.77 -23.00
C ASN A 802 20.94 39.53 -22.64
N LYS A 803 21.49 40.16 -21.58
CA LYS A 803 22.88 39.94 -21.11
C LYS A 803 23.00 38.76 -20.16
N GLU A 804 21.98 38.46 -19.33
CA GLU A 804 22.00 37.31 -18.43
C GLU A 804 21.88 35.96 -19.15
N ASN A 805 21.39 35.94 -20.39
CA ASN A 805 21.38 34.73 -21.22
C ASN A 805 22.76 34.31 -21.73
N LYS A 806 23.85 35.07 -21.44
CA LYS A 806 25.22 34.77 -21.89
C LYS A 806 26.26 34.56 -20.79
N ALA A 807 25.93 34.69 -19.52
CA ALA A 807 26.89 34.50 -18.42
C ALA A 807 26.36 33.51 -17.38
N TYR A 808 26.97 32.33 -17.31
CA TYR A 808 26.83 31.43 -16.18
C TYR A 808 27.63 31.95 -14.97
N PRO A 809 27.01 32.30 -13.84
CA PRO A 809 27.78 32.45 -12.62
C PRO A 809 27.87 31.09 -11.91
N ASN A 810 29.11 30.64 -11.74
CA ASN A 810 29.48 29.62 -10.77
C ASN A 810 29.06 30.08 -9.37
N VAL A 811 27.93 29.63 -8.85
CA VAL A 811 27.57 29.82 -7.45
C VAL A 811 28.33 28.79 -6.62
N LYS A 812 29.51 29.20 -6.13
CA LYS A 812 30.19 28.54 -5.01
C LYS A 812 29.29 28.69 -3.78
N GLY A 813 28.73 27.57 -3.30
CA GLY A 813 28.03 27.56 -2.04
C GLY A 813 28.92 27.99 -0.88
N HIS A 814 28.55 29.05 -0.19
CA HIS A 814 29.14 29.41 1.09
C HIS A 814 28.76 28.34 2.13
N ILE A 815 29.72 27.46 2.39
CA ILE A 815 29.69 26.56 3.57
C ILE A 815 30.12 27.43 4.75
N LEU A 816 29.20 27.79 5.62
CA LEU A 816 29.50 28.32 6.94
C LEU A 816 30.12 27.19 7.79
N ARG A 817 31.47 27.20 7.85
CA ARG A 817 32.25 26.44 8.81
C ARG A 817 32.07 27.08 10.19
N ASN A 818 31.24 26.48 11.03
CA ASN A 818 31.35 26.70 12.47
C ASN A 818 32.53 25.84 12.96
N LYS A 819 33.61 26.56 13.36
CA LYS A 819 34.77 25.98 14.06
C LYS A 819 34.34 25.66 15.48
N ASN A 820 33.99 24.44 15.78
CA ASN A 820 34.24 23.81 17.07
C ASN A 820 35.13 22.60 16.83
N LYS A 821 36.38 22.76 17.18
CA LYS A 821 37.37 21.70 17.32
C LYS A 821 36.92 20.91 18.54
N ASP A 822 36.57 19.62 18.35
CA ASP A 822 37.13 18.46 19.01
C ASP A 822 36.29 17.21 18.68
N ALA A 823 37.00 16.13 18.46
CA ALA A 823 36.57 14.79 18.16
C ALA A 823 36.22 14.46 16.66
N GLY A 824 37.16 13.77 16.06
CA GLY A 824 37.11 13.23 14.74
C GLY A 824 35.97 12.24 14.53
N ASN A 825 35.05 12.66 13.71
CA ASN A 825 34.17 11.79 12.88
C ASN A 825 33.48 12.72 11.87
N ASP A 826 33.94 12.65 10.62
CA ASP A 826 33.37 13.39 9.50
C ASP A 826 31.99 12.83 9.11
N TRP A 827 30.97 13.28 9.79
CA TRP A 827 29.58 13.07 9.38
C TRP A 827 29.04 14.36 8.80
N PRO A 828 28.42 14.37 7.62
CA PRO A 828 27.77 15.57 7.11
C PRO A 828 26.56 15.89 8.00
N ILE A 829 26.57 17.10 8.55
CA ILE A 829 25.46 17.64 9.32
C ILE A 829 24.29 17.82 8.36
N ILE A 830 23.20 17.12 8.64
CA ILE A 830 21.90 17.35 7.99
C ILE A 830 21.40 18.68 8.54
N VAL A 831 21.66 19.77 7.77
CA VAL A 831 21.17 21.09 8.14
C VAL A 831 19.73 21.21 7.69
N HIS A 832 18.82 21.44 8.62
CA HIS A 832 17.49 21.94 8.35
C HIS A 832 17.54 23.16 7.45
N ARG A 833 16.95 23.08 6.27
CA ARG A 833 16.49 24.21 5.47
C ARG A 833 14.98 24.17 5.44
N ASP A 834 14.37 24.86 6.37
CA ASP A 834 12.92 25.11 6.45
C ASP A 834 12.48 26.32 5.61
N ASP A 835 13.34 26.80 4.70
CA ASP A 835 12.99 27.90 3.81
C ASP A 835 12.75 27.37 2.38
N GLY A 836 11.55 27.59 1.88
CA GLY A 836 11.11 27.20 0.53
C GLY A 836 11.95 27.75 -0.64
N SER A 837 13.09 28.43 -0.34
CA SER A 837 14.01 29.03 -1.34
C SER A 837 14.65 27.99 -2.27
N GLY A 838 14.86 26.75 -1.80
CA GLY A 838 15.42 25.68 -2.65
C GLY A 838 14.46 25.19 -3.73
N ILE A 839 13.15 25.28 -3.50
CA ILE A 839 12.11 24.87 -4.45
C ILE A 839 11.86 25.98 -5.47
N ALA A 840 11.89 27.23 -5.01
CA ALA A 840 11.75 28.42 -5.87
C ALA A 840 12.88 28.54 -6.90
N LEU A 841 14.14 28.27 -6.51
CA LEU A 841 15.30 28.28 -7.43
C LEU A 841 15.25 27.15 -8.47
N LYS A 842 14.67 25.98 -8.12
CA LYS A 842 14.47 24.90 -9.10
C LYS A 842 13.28 25.16 -10.03
N ALA A 843 12.23 25.83 -9.54
CA ALA A 843 11.10 26.26 -10.36
C ALA A 843 11.52 27.37 -11.34
N LEU A 844 12.35 28.33 -10.92
CA LEU A 844 12.89 29.36 -11.80
C LEU A 844 13.77 28.81 -12.94
N LYS A 845 14.60 27.79 -12.64
CA LYS A 845 15.41 27.11 -13.67
C LYS A 845 14.56 26.31 -14.67
N ARG A 846 13.37 25.85 -14.28
CA ARG A 846 12.40 25.20 -15.20
C ARG A 846 11.66 26.19 -16.07
N VAL A 847 11.24 27.32 -15.51
CA VAL A 847 10.57 28.39 -16.26
C VAL A 847 11.49 29.02 -17.31
N GLN A 848 12.79 29.20 -17.02
CA GLN A 848 13.77 29.71 -17.99
C GLN A 848 14.10 28.74 -19.13
N LYS A 849 13.85 27.44 -19.00
CA LYS A 849 14.05 26.45 -20.07
C LYS A 849 12.84 26.18 -20.96
N GLY A 850 11.67 26.72 -20.66
CA GLY A 850 10.40 26.30 -21.25
C GLY A 850 9.68 27.28 -22.18
N TRP A 851 10.03 28.56 -22.25
CA TRP A 851 9.22 29.56 -22.97
C TRP A 851 10.05 30.51 -23.82
N GLY A 852 10.88 29.95 -24.70
CA GLY A 852 11.56 30.70 -25.76
C GLY A 852 11.34 29.99 -27.07
N GLN A 853 10.57 30.57 -27.99
CA GLN A 853 10.60 30.18 -29.40
C GLN A 853 12.05 30.37 -29.92
N GLY A 854 12.76 29.30 -30.07
CA GLY A 854 14.09 29.23 -30.65
C GLY A 854 14.26 27.90 -31.33
N SER A 855 14.09 27.91 -32.66
CA SER A 855 14.60 26.93 -33.65
C SER A 855 14.82 25.50 -33.16
N ILE A 856 13.86 24.66 -33.46
CA ILE A 856 14.06 23.22 -33.64
C ILE A 856 15.11 23.03 -34.75
N SER A 857 16.37 22.85 -34.38
CA SER A 857 17.36 22.20 -35.20
C SER A 857 18.36 21.48 -34.32
N SER A 858 18.40 20.16 -34.49
CA SER A 858 19.46 19.24 -34.04
C SER A 858 19.68 19.08 -32.53
N LEU A 859 18.69 18.50 -31.84
CA LEU A 859 18.94 17.49 -30.82
C LEU A 859 18.08 16.30 -31.19
N GLN A 860 18.68 15.38 -31.95
CA GLN A 860 18.16 14.01 -31.96
C GLN A 860 17.92 13.60 -30.53
N PRO A 861 16.74 13.02 -30.21
CA PRO A 861 16.58 12.37 -28.94
C PRO A 861 17.69 11.32 -28.88
N GLN A 862 18.66 11.49 -27.98
CA GLN A 862 19.43 10.35 -27.55
C GLN A 862 18.39 9.35 -27.09
N LYS A 863 18.20 8.30 -27.89
CA LYS A 863 17.52 7.08 -27.48
C LYS A 863 18.19 6.69 -26.19
N LEU A 864 17.55 6.98 -25.08
CA LEU A 864 17.85 6.36 -23.82
C LEU A 864 17.57 4.88 -24.02
N GLU A 865 18.58 4.14 -24.34
CA GLU A 865 18.57 2.69 -24.40
C GLU A 865 18.38 2.18 -22.97
N PHE A 866 17.14 2.16 -22.56
CA PHE A 866 16.70 1.71 -21.24
C PHE A 866 17.14 0.27 -20.99
N PHE A 867 17.63 -0.45 -22.02
CA PHE A 867 17.66 -1.90 -21.96
C PHE A 867 18.82 -2.61 -22.68
N ASP A 868 19.79 -1.92 -23.25
CA ASP A 868 20.89 -2.62 -23.93
C ASP A 868 21.77 -3.47 -23.00
N TYR A 869 21.66 -3.26 -21.67
CA TYR A 869 22.39 -4.04 -20.67
C TYR A 869 21.77 -5.40 -20.32
N TRP A 870 20.57 -5.71 -20.85
CA TRP A 870 19.91 -6.98 -20.54
C TRP A 870 20.38 -8.14 -21.44
N ASP A 871 21.13 -7.85 -22.50
CA ASP A 871 21.58 -8.85 -23.50
C ASP A 871 22.94 -9.50 -23.20
N GLY A 872 23.63 -9.09 -22.15
CA GLY A 872 24.94 -9.63 -21.76
C GLY A 872 24.90 -10.45 -20.49
N SER A 873 24.97 -11.74 -20.61
CA SER A 873 25.38 -12.83 -19.72
C SER A 873 24.28 -13.82 -19.37
N GLY A 874 24.63 -15.04 -19.75
CA GLY A 874 23.95 -16.29 -19.69
C GLY A 874 23.41 -16.85 -18.38
#